data_91d396ba087f702c008dd5126ab19f68
#
_entry.id   91d396ba087f702c008dd5126ab19f68
#
_cell.length_a   1.000
_cell.length_b   1.000
_cell.length_c   1.000
_cell.angle_alpha   90.00
_cell.angle_beta   90.00
_cell.angle_gamma   90.00
#
_symmetry.space_group_name_H-M   'P 1'
#
loop_
_entity.id
_entity.type
_entity.pdbx_description
1 polymer ?
#
loop_
_entity_poly.entity_id
_entity_poly.type
_entity_poly.pdbx_seq_one_letter_code
_entity_poly.pdbx_strand_id
1 'polypeptide(L)'
;MRTHGSSMRIPCSRVSGRKRFYALVSTPLFSLLFFVAAITLQNSYAQPNVGDDSTVVYPASYFAEWAPVTAQDMLNRIPGMQRSSGSNRGGSFRNASRGGRGLGSGSSGTQILINDKRTPGKNNNSQTQLTRIDAEQVEYIEIIRSTSGDLDVRGSTQIANIVLYEVLSTTTLNYEASADYYQDSKSEPGGSLTYGGQAGNLNFLLNASATPQYIHRVVSEDSILPDMSANDYIHQDRIREQTTYVLSTNLDYQISEKSSARFNALFTEGDNPMTVDRLTVDLRNNGFLPSWEREDTPGTMNNWEVGGDYEFRRDNGDRFKVLFIANETDTANTRERWDVFGDGTEEKNLFLDSFSVIEERIVRGSYTMDVFDGQSIEFGAERAQTILDSSLLLGIASLTGTPSADHGGLTAVNVPNANTRVEEVRYEPFAIHNWRINPRMSVETSMVYEFSEIEQSGDFNNSRDFSFFKPKIDYRFDITPRLQLRFLIEKFVRQLSFTDFVASTDSQDDDTNTLAGNRNLRPDFWWNYNFLAEYRLPNDTGVVSANIYKHRHKDYLQRIDVSSAEGEVKSATGNIGNSEMWVFDLKGSVRLSMFNLPNVLVTGSVNLTDSEVADPFLGITRRFNNLGRGSINLGFRHDIPRWRMNYGVSMRNRIDGATKLWDIDDIEEDHGDPYFNGFLEFIAFDDVTFRFDARDMTNVDTCRDRSRYVGHIADNVLEEIEYMCASMGTTVSLRVSGTF
;
A
#
# COMPACT_ATOMS: atom_id res chain seq x y z
N MET A 1 30.93 -1.64 49.39
CA MET A 1 32.33 -1.88 48.97
C MET A 1 32.39 -3.18 48.17
N ARG A 2 32.42 -3.07 46.90
CA ARG A 2 33.04 -3.92 45.87
C ARG A 2 32.69 -3.32 44.50
N THR A 3 33.64 -2.63 43.96
CA THR A 3 33.69 -1.99 42.64
C THR A 3 33.75 -3.08 41.58
N HIS A 4 32.77 -3.12 40.67
CA HIS A 4 32.92 -3.77 39.38
C HIS A 4 33.05 -2.67 38.31
N GLY A 5 34.29 -2.42 37.91
CA GLY A 5 34.59 -1.66 36.73
C GLY A 5 34.36 -2.56 35.50
N SER A 6 33.30 -2.31 34.74
CA SER A 6 33.18 -2.85 33.41
C SER A 6 33.80 -1.85 32.45
N SER A 7 34.94 -2.21 31.90
CA SER A 7 35.57 -1.48 30.79
C SER A 7 34.69 -1.60 29.52
N MET A 8 34.00 -0.53 29.16
CA MET A 8 33.32 -0.38 27.90
C MET A 8 34.39 -0.40 26.80
N ARG A 9 34.44 -1.49 26.03
CA ARG A 9 35.24 -1.57 24.81
C ARG A 9 34.36 -1.03 23.70
N ILE A 10 34.67 0.15 23.21
CA ILE A 10 34.13 0.71 21.97
C ILE A 10 34.56 -0.22 20.82
N PRO A 11 33.67 -0.83 20.05
CA PRO A 11 34.08 -1.56 18.88
C PRO A 11 34.49 -0.55 17.78
N CYS A 12 35.78 -0.40 17.57
CA CYS A 12 36.30 0.20 16.35
C CYS A 12 35.85 -0.64 15.16
N SER A 13 34.79 -0.24 14.47
CA SER A 13 34.37 -0.86 13.21
C SER A 13 35.48 -0.60 12.18
N ARG A 14 36.15 -1.67 11.77
CA ARG A 14 37.05 -1.65 10.62
C ARG A 14 36.25 -1.20 9.40
N VAL A 15 36.59 -0.05 8.86
CA VAL A 15 36.29 0.31 7.47
C VAL A 15 36.94 -0.75 6.57
N SER A 16 36.22 -1.81 6.26
CA SER A 16 36.65 -2.79 5.28
C SER A 16 36.38 -2.20 3.92
N GLY A 17 37.44 -1.79 3.22
CA GLY A 17 37.37 -1.39 1.83
C GLY A 17 36.68 -2.47 0.99
N ARG A 18 35.40 -2.30 0.69
CA ARG A 18 34.69 -3.13 -0.26
C ARG A 18 35.28 -2.87 -1.65
N LYS A 19 36.10 -3.79 -2.11
CA LYS A 19 36.44 -3.90 -3.52
C LYS A 19 35.15 -4.13 -4.29
N ARG A 20 34.75 -3.14 -5.08
CA ARG A 20 33.67 -3.25 -6.06
C ARG A 20 33.95 -4.42 -6.99
N PHE A 21 33.28 -5.53 -6.77
CA PHE A 21 33.14 -6.57 -7.77
C PHE A 21 32.13 -6.10 -8.81
N TYR A 22 32.59 -5.42 -9.85
CA TYR A 22 31.85 -5.35 -11.10
C TYR A 22 31.87 -6.75 -11.73
N ALA A 23 30.95 -7.61 -11.32
CA ALA A 23 30.66 -8.81 -12.07
C ALA A 23 29.89 -8.39 -13.32
N LEU A 24 30.52 -8.55 -14.45
CA LEU A 24 29.90 -8.54 -15.77
C LEU A 24 28.67 -9.45 -15.77
N VAL A 25 27.46 -8.86 -15.68
CA VAL A 25 26.22 -9.50 -16.08
C VAL A 25 25.94 -9.08 -17.52
N SER A 26 26.80 -9.55 -18.40
CA SER A 26 26.52 -9.57 -19.83
C SER A 26 26.34 -11.04 -20.24
N THR A 27 25.09 -11.37 -20.62
CA THR A 27 24.65 -12.62 -21.25
C THR A 27 24.37 -13.82 -20.34
N PRO A 28 23.17 -13.86 -19.69
CA PRO A 28 22.29 -15.02 -19.88
C PRO A 28 20.78 -14.69 -20.04
N LEU A 29 20.37 -13.41 -20.08
CA LEU A 29 18.93 -13.09 -20.19
C LEU A 29 18.31 -13.49 -21.54
N PHE A 30 19.10 -13.47 -22.62
CA PHE A 30 18.63 -13.92 -23.94
C PHE A 30 18.46 -15.44 -24.05
N SER A 31 19.19 -16.22 -23.25
CA SER A 31 19.08 -17.69 -23.27
C SER A 31 17.85 -18.21 -22.55
N LEU A 32 17.32 -17.45 -21.57
CA LEU A 32 16.10 -17.86 -20.83
C LEU A 32 14.82 -17.65 -21.65
N LEU A 33 14.80 -16.64 -22.51
CA LEU A 33 13.67 -16.40 -23.42
C LEU A 33 13.58 -17.44 -24.55
N PHE A 34 14.72 -18.01 -24.98
CA PHE A 34 14.74 -19.07 -26.00
C PHE A 34 14.38 -20.46 -25.42
N PHE A 35 14.60 -20.68 -24.13
CA PHE A 35 14.24 -21.97 -23.50
C PHE A 35 12.72 -22.11 -23.29
N VAL A 36 11.99 -21.01 -23.11
CA VAL A 36 10.51 -21.02 -23.00
C VAL A 36 9.84 -21.31 -24.35
N ALA A 37 10.49 -20.93 -25.48
CA ALA A 37 9.95 -21.16 -26.81
C ALA A 37 10.13 -22.62 -27.32
N ALA A 38 11.04 -23.39 -26.71
CA ALA A 38 11.37 -24.76 -27.19
C ALA A 38 10.52 -25.88 -26.53
N ILE A 39 9.65 -25.58 -25.56
CA ILE A 39 8.84 -26.59 -24.84
C ILE A 39 7.46 -26.83 -25.50
N THR A 40 7.16 -26.26 -26.66
CA THR A 40 5.82 -26.28 -27.29
C THR A 40 5.49 -27.48 -28.17
N LEU A 41 6.24 -28.56 -28.12
CA LEU A 41 5.92 -29.77 -28.91
C LEU A 41 5.87 -31.02 -28.01
N GLN A 42 4.74 -31.25 -27.34
CA GLN A 42 4.26 -32.64 -27.10
C GLN A 42 2.87 -32.71 -26.44
N ASN A 43 1.99 -33.40 -27.13
CA ASN A 43 0.80 -34.17 -26.69
C ASN A 43 -0.45 -33.43 -26.17
N SER A 44 -1.44 -33.42 -27.06
CA SER A 44 -2.86 -33.12 -26.75
C SER A 44 -3.45 -34.22 -25.85
N TYR A 45 -3.66 -33.94 -24.58
CA TYR A 45 -4.64 -34.64 -23.76
C TYR A 45 -5.87 -33.76 -23.56
N ALA A 46 -7.05 -34.37 -23.59
CA ALA A 46 -8.33 -33.70 -23.46
C ALA A 46 -8.38 -32.83 -22.19
N GLN A 47 -8.60 -31.53 -22.38
CA GLN A 47 -8.76 -30.56 -21.29
C GLN A 47 -10.23 -30.50 -20.83
N PRO A 48 -10.50 -30.25 -19.54
CA PRO A 48 -11.80 -29.81 -19.13
C PRO A 48 -12.15 -28.49 -19.86
N ASN A 49 -13.42 -28.33 -20.24
CA ASN A 49 -13.94 -27.20 -20.99
C ASN A 49 -13.55 -25.88 -20.31
N VAL A 50 -12.54 -25.19 -20.82
CA VAL A 50 -12.41 -23.76 -20.64
C VAL A 50 -13.57 -23.16 -21.42
N GLY A 51 -14.48 -22.51 -20.72
CA GLY A 51 -15.59 -21.81 -21.36
C GLY A 51 -15.08 -20.88 -22.44
N ASP A 52 -15.95 -20.55 -23.39
CA ASP A 52 -15.66 -19.73 -24.58
C ASP A 52 -15.13 -18.31 -24.26
N ASP A 53 -15.02 -17.93 -22.96
CA ASP A 53 -14.90 -16.57 -22.45
C ASP A 53 -13.59 -16.22 -21.74
N SER A 54 -12.49 -16.95 -21.90
CA SER A 54 -11.23 -16.71 -21.14
C SER A 54 -11.39 -16.82 -19.61
N THR A 55 -12.50 -17.33 -19.14
CA THR A 55 -12.80 -17.53 -17.71
C THR A 55 -12.34 -18.92 -17.28
N VAL A 56 -11.65 -18.97 -16.13
CA VAL A 56 -11.22 -20.24 -15.54
C VAL A 56 -11.97 -20.44 -14.24
N VAL A 57 -12.73 -21.54 -14.14
CA VAL A 57 -13.54 -21.88 -12.97
C VAL A 57 -12.81 -22.94 -12.13
N TYR A 58 -12.64 -22.64 -10.86
CA TYR A 58 -12.08 -23.53 -9.84
C TYR A 58 -13.19 -23.95 -8.88
N PRO A 59 -13.78 -25.14 -9.02
CA PRO A 59 -14.82 -25.61 -8.11
C PRO A 59 -14.25 -25.87 -6.71
N ALA A 60 -15.09 -25.86 -5.67
CA ALA A 60 -14.67 -26.14 -4.29
C ALA A 60 -13.87 -27.47 -4.17
N SER A 61 -14.25 -28.48 -4.96
CA SER A 61 -13.55 -29.79 -5.02
C SER A 61 -12.08 -29.69 -5.47
N TYR A 62 -11.70 -28.65 -6.24
CA TYR A 62 -10.30 -28.43 -6.63
C TYR A 62 -9.42 -28.17 -5.42
N PHE A 63 -9.97 -27.56 -4.38
CA PHE A 63 -9.24 -27.14 -3.18
C PHE A 63 -9.24 -28.20 -2.07
N ALA A 64 -10.06 -29.24 -2.20
CA ALA A 64 -10.31 -30.22 -1.13
C ALA A 64 -9.04 -30.92 -0.60
N GLU A 65 -8.03 -31.14 -1.46
CA GLU A 65 -6.77 -31.78 -1.04
C GLU A 65 -5.94 -30.91 -0.06
N TRP A 66 -6.16 -29.60 -0.06
CA TRP A 66 -5.42 -28.65 0.78
C TRP A 66 -6.21 -28.21 2.01
N ALA A 67 -7.45 -28.69 2.18
CA ALA A 67 -8.34 -28.35 3.29
C ALA A 67 -8.30 -26.84 3.67
N PRO A 68 -8.68 -25.92 2.74
CA PRO A 68 -8.68 -24.49 3.02
C PRO A 68 -9.72 -24.17 4.10
N VAL A 69 -9.42 -23.20 4.97
CA VAL A 69 -10.35 -22.72 6.00
C VAL A 69 -11.14 -21.50 5.52
N THR A 70 -10.52 -20.65 4.72
CA THR A 70 -11.14 -19.41 4.24
C THR A 70 -11.10 -19.30 2.71
N ALA A 71 -11.96 -18.41 2.17
CA ALA A 71 -11.92 -18.06 0.74
C ALA A 71 -10.55 -17.49 0.33
N GLN A 72 -9.85 -16.78 1.24
CA GLN A 72 -8.49 -16.30 1.00
C GLN A 72 -7.50 -17.47 0.82
N ASP A 73 -7.65 -18.55 1.59
CA ASP A 73 -6.80 -19.73 1.44
C ASP A 73 -7.04 -20.41 0.09
N MET A 74 -8.30 -20.51 -0.34
CA MET A 74 -8.62 -21.01 -1.68
C MET A 74 -7.97 -20.15 -2.76
N LEU A 75 -8.12 -18.83 -2.70
CA LEU A 75 -7.55 -17.91 -3.68
C LEU A 75 -6.01 -18.00 -3.72
N ASN A 76 -5.36 -18.20 -2.58
CA ASN A 76 -3.91 -18.37 -2.50
C ASN A 76 -3.40 -19.68 -3.16
N ARG A 77 -4.29 -20.65 -3.45
CA ARG A 77 -3.96 -21.87 -4.17
C ARG A 77 -4.05 -21.75 -5.69
N ILE A 78 -4.73 -20.71 -6.17
CA ILE A 78 -4.90 -20.47 -7.61
C ILE A 78 -3.60 -19.88 -8.19
N PRO A 79 -3.04 -20.46 -9.26
CA PRO A 79 -1.86 -19.91 -9.92
C PRO A 79 -2.08 -18.47 -10.39
N GLY A 80 -1.14 -17.59 -10.06
CA GLY A 80 -1.21 -16.15 -10.40
C GLY A 80 -2.00 -15.29 -9.43
N MET A 81 -2.70 -15.88 -8.43
CA MET A 81 -3.49 -15.14 -7.43
C MET A 81 -2.77 -14.96 -6.09
N GLN A 82 -1.57 -15.45 -5.97
CA GLN A 82 -0.85 -15.42 -4.70
C GLN A 82 -0.37 -14.02 -4.36
N ARG A 83 -0.57 -13.65 -3.11
CA ARG A 83 0.06 -12.49 -2.49
C ARG A 83 1.37 -12.90 -1.82
N SER A 84 2.39 -12.07 -1.96
CA SER A 84 3.57 -12.19 -1.10
C SER A 84 3.11 -11.99 0.35
N SER A 85 3.34 -12.97 1.20
CA SER A 85 2.95 -13.01 2.62
C SER A 85 3.65 -11.96 3.50
N GLY A 86 4.19 -10.90 2.94
CA GLY A 86 5.00 -9.90 3.64
C GLY A 86 4.43 -8.49 3.73
N SER A 87 3.26 -8.21 3.19
CA SER A 87 2.76 -6.82 3.23
C SER A 87 1.31 -6.75 3.67
N ASN A 88 1.08 -6.11 4.77
CA ASN A 88 -0.13 -5.50 5.29
C ASN A 88 -0.64 -6.05 6.64
N ARG A 89 0.19 -5.89 7.66
CA ARG A 89 -0.32 -5.52 8.97
C ARG A 89 0.21 -4.12 9.26
N GLY A 90 -0.63 -3.11 9.21
CA GLY A 90 -0.29 -1.73 9.55
C GLY A 90 -0.21 -0.71 8.41
N GLY A 91 -0.49 -1.11 7.16
CA GLY A 91 -0.44 -0.21 6.00
C GLY A 91 -1.76 0.34 5.49
N SER A 92 -2.91 -0.13 6.00
CA SER A 92 -4.21 0.21 5.42
C SER A 92 -4.61 1.68 5.60
N PHE A 93 -4.25 2.29 6.73
CA PHE A 93 -4.69 3.65 7.03
C PHE A 93 -3.76 4.74 6.49
N ARG A 94 -2.46 4.50 6.38
CA ARG A 94 -1.53 5.45 5.72
C ARG A 94 -1.77 5.58 4.21
N ASN A 95 -2.41 4.59 3.58
CA ASN A 95 -2.80 4.68 2.18
C ASN A 95 -4.16 5.35 1.96
N ALA A 96 -4.99 5.56 2.98
CA ALA A 96 -6.23 6.30 2.85
C ALA A 96 -5.99 7.77 2.49
N SER A 97 -4.91 8.38 3.00
CA SER A 97 -4.50 9.74 2.62
C SER A 97 -3.85 9.83 1.23
N ARG A 98 -3.40 8.69 0.65
CA ARG A 98 -2.85 8.57 -0.71
C ARG A 98 -3.77 7.81 -1.67
N GLY A 99 -4.83 7.18 -1.16
CA GLY A 99 -5.86 6.50 -1.95
C GLY A 99 -6.67 7.52 -2.75
N GLY A 100 -6.96 7.20 -3.99
CA GLY A 100 -7.79 8.05 -4.83
C GLY A 100 -9.13 8.35 -4.16
N ARG A 101 -9.52 9.62 -4.15
CA ARG A 101 -10.82 10.08 -3.69
C ARG A 101 -11.89 9.62 -4.67
N GLY A 102 -13.07 9.25 -4.17
CA GLY A 102 -14.13 8.66 -4.99
C GLY A 102 -13.87 7.19 -5.36
N LEU A 103 -14.68 6.64 -6.25
CA LEU A 103 -14.62 5.25 -6.72
C LEU A 103 -13.83 5.08 -8.03
N GLY A 104 -13.42 6.19 -8.66
CA GLY A 104 -12.89 6.24 -10.02
C GLY A 104 -11.41 5.88 -10.18
N SER A 105 -10.63 5.76 -9.13
CA SER A 105 -9.21 5.39 -9.24
C SER A 105 -9.09 3.88 -9.43
N GLY A 106 -8.99 3.44 -10.69
CA GLY A 106 -8.74 2.04 -11.04
C GLY A 106 -7.44 1.55 -10.44
N SER A 107 -7.52 0.61 -9.49
CA SER A 107 -6.35 -0.16 -9.10
C SER A 107 -5.94 -1.05 -10.28
N SER A 108 -4.69 -0.94 -10.72
CA SER A 108 -4.11 -1.81 -11.77
C SER A 108 -3.93 -3.27 -11.31
N GLY A 109 -4.57 -3.70 -10.22
CA GLY A 109 -4.48 -5.02 -9.63
C GLY A 109 -5.65 -5.95 -9.94
N THR A 110 -5.60 -7.16 -9.40
CA THR A 110 -6.71 -8.10 -9.38
C THR A 110 -7.85 -7.54 -8.54
N GLN A 111 -9.03 -7.44 -9.12
CA GLN A 111 -10.24 -7.03 -8.41
C GLN A 111 -10.98 -8.25 -7.88
N ILE A 112 -11.48 -8.15 -6.65
CA ILE A 112 -12.24 -9.21 -6.00
C ILE A 112 -13.72 -8.86 -6.04
N LEU A 113 -14.53 -9.83 -6.50
CA LEU A 113 -15.98 -9.79 -6.41
C LEU A 113 -16.46 -10.93 -5.51
N ILE A 114 -17.63 -10.73 -4.91
CA ILE A 114 -18.37 -11.76 -4.19
C ILE A 114 -19.77 -11.82 -4.81
N ASN A 115 -20.13 -12.97 -5.37
CA ASN A 115 -21.37 -13.16 -6.12
C ASN A 115 -21.58 -12.08 -7.20
N ASP A 116 -20.57 -11.89 -8.08
CA ASP A 116 -20.55 -10.93 -9.20
C ASP A 116 -20.58 -9.46 -8.76
N LYS A 117 -20.48 -9.16 -7.49
CA LYS A 117 -20.67 -7.82 -6.95
C LYS A 117 -19.44 -7.32 -6.22
N ARG A 118 -19.10 -6.06 -6.44
CA ARG A 118 -18.11 -5.34 -5.65
C ARG A 118 -18.75 -4.86 -4.34
N THR A 119 -18.07 -5.03 -3.21
CA THR A 119 -18.53 -4.47 -1.94
C THR A 119 -18.50 -2.93 -1.98
N PRO A 120 -19.59 -2.25 -1.62
CA PRO A 120 -19.65 -0.80 -1.57
C PRO A 120 -18.96 -0.25 -0.31
N GLY A 121 -17.63 -0.20 -0.33
CA GLY A 121 -16.81 0.30 0.76
C GLY A 121 -15.38 0.56 0.28
N LYS A 122 -14.65 1.43 0.97
CA LYS A 122 -13.24 1.72 0.75
C LYS A 122 -12.36 0.88 1.67
N ASN A 123 -12.63 0.93 2.96
CA ASN A 123 -11.92 0.20 4.00
C ASN A 123 -12.53 -1.18 4.23
N ASN A 124 -13.87 -1.28 4.25
CA ASN A 124 -14.60 -2.56 4.29
C ASN A 124 -14.87 -3.09 2.88
N ASN A 125 -13.83 -3.42 2.14
CA ASN A 125 -13.94 -3.88 0.74
C ASN A 125 -13.95 -5.42 0.63
N SER A 126 -14.26 -5.93 -0.57
CA SER A 126 -14.31 -7.38 -0.84
C SER A 126 -13.03 -8.13 -0.47
N GLN A 127 -11.89 -7.45 -0.55
CA GLN A 127 -10.59 -8.02 -0.22
C GLN A 127 -10.44 -8.32 1.28
N THR A 128 -10.90 -7.44 2.14
CA THR A 128 -10.86 -7.64 3.61
C THR A 128 -11.84 -8.70 4.06
N GLN A 129 -12.86 -9.01 3.24
CA GLN A 129 -13.86 -10.03 3.53
C GLN A 129 -13.36 -11.46 3.28
N LEU A 130 -12.40 -11.66 2.37
CA LEU A 130 -11.94 -13.02 1.99
C LEU A 130 -11.41 -13.86 3.16
N THR A 131 -10.79 -13.23 4.14
CA THR A 131 -10.31 -13.91 5.35
C THR A 131 -11.41 -14.24 6.35
N ARG A 132 -12.61 -13.74 6.11
CA ARG A 132 -13.80 -13.88 6.97
C ARG A 132 -14.84 -14.82 6.38
N ILE A 133 -14.77 -15.11 5.08
CA ILE A 133 -15.64 -16.04 4.38
C ILE A 133 -15.06 -17.44 4.54
N ASP A 134 -15.89 -18.35 5.06
CA ASP A 134 -15.55 -19.76 5.20
C ASP A 134 -15.37 -20.44 3.83
N ALA A 135 -14.37 -21.30 3.68
CA ALA A 135 -14.17 -22.05 2.46
C ALA A 135 -15.35 -22.97 2.11
N GLU A 136 -16.07 -23.49 3.11
CA GLU A 136 -17.27 -24.31 2.91
C GLU A 136 -18.46 -23.55 2.33
N GLN A 137 -18.46 -22.21 2.46
CA GLN A 137 -19.49 -21.35 1.85
C GLN A 137 -19.23 -21.09 0.38
N VAL A 138 -18.01 -21.38 -0.13
CA VAL A 138 -17.59 -21.10 -1.52
C VAL A 138 -17.96 -22.27 -2.41
N GLU A 139 -18.80 -22.03 -3.41
CA GLU A 139 -19.16 -23.02 -4.44
C GLU A 139 -18.04 -23.16 -5.46
N TYR A 140 -17.53 -22.03 -5.98
CA TYR A 140 -16.39 -21.97 -6.89
C TYR A 140 -15.77 -20.58 -6.91
N ILE A 141 -14.56 -20.51 -7.46
CA ILE A 141 -13.85 -19.24 -7.73
C ILE A 141 -13.66 -19.11 -9.23
N GLU A 142 -14.05 -18.00 -9.79
CA GLU A 142 -13.84 -17.67 -11.20
C GLU A 142 -12.72 -16.66 -11.37
N ILE A 143 -11.81 -16.96 -12.29
CA ILE A 143 -10.78 -16.00 -12.73
C ILE A 143 -11.16 -15.50 -14.11
N ILE A 144 -11.64 -14.26 -14.17
CA ILE A 144 -12.15 -13.63 -15.38
C ILE A 144 -11.06 -12.72 -15.95
N ARG A 145 -10.71 -12.95 -17.21
CA ARG A 145 -9.66 -12.24 -17.94
C ARG A 145 -10.21 -11.46 -19.15
N SER A 146 -11.52 -11.56 -19.36
CA SER A 146 -12.24 -10.80 -20.40
C SER A 146 -12.50 -9.34 -19.96
N THR A 147 -13.15 -8.55 -20.81
CA THR A 147 -13.73 -7.27 -20.42
C THR A 147 -14.74 -7.46 -19.30
N SER A 148 -14.98 -6.41 -18.52
CA SER A 148 -15.88 -6.48 -17.36
C SER A 148 -17.29 -6.99 -17.69
N GLY A 149 -17.73 -6.87 -18.96
CA GLY A 149 -19.07 -7.28 -19.36
C GLY A 149 -20.15 -6.63 -18.47
N ASP A 150 -20.99 -7.48 -17.88
CA ASP A 150 -22.03 -7.04 -16.94
C ASP A 150 -21.53 -6.86 -15.49
N LEU A 151 -20.25 -7.12 -15.22
CA LEU A 151 -19.68 -7.03 -13.89
C LEU A 151 -19.43 -5.56 -13.52
N ASP A 152 -19.63 -5.24 -12.23
CA ASP A 152 -19.39 -3.89 -11.70
C ASP A 152 -17.89 -3.67 -11.41
N VAL A 153 -17.09 -3.69 -12.47
CA VAL A 153 -15.62 -3.57 -12.37
C VAL A 153 -15.07 -2.61 -13.40
N ARG A 154 -14.16 -1.75 -12.99
CA ARG A 154 -13.51 -0.80 -13.88
C ARG A 154 -12.02 -1.00 -13.88
N GLY A 155 -11.46 -1.19 -15.06
CA GLY A 155 -10.04 -1.05 -15.29
C GLY A 155 -9.13 -2.10 -14.67
N SER A 156 -9.66 -3.20 -14.16
CA SER A 156 -8.84 -4.27 -13.58
C SER A 156 -8.15 -5.10 -14.66
N THR A 157 -6.92 -5.55 -14.36
CA THR A 157 -6.21 -6.49 -15.22
C THR A 157 -6.80 -7.90 -15.15
N GLN A 158 -7.38 -8.24 -14.02
CA GLN A 158 -7.92 -9.56 -13.72
C GLN A 158 -9.00 -9.42 -12.64
N ILE A 159 -10.04 -10.25 -12.74
CA ILE A 159 -11.12 -10.29 -11.76
C ILE A 159 -11.11 -11.68 -11.15
N ALA A 160 -11.16 -11.77 -9.82
CA ALA A 160 -11.45 -13.01 -9.11
C ALA A 160 -12.84 -12.88 -8.48
N ASN A 161 -13.79 -13.65 -8.97
CA ASN A 161 -15.14 -13.70 -8.45
C ASN A 161 -15.30 -14.92 -7.53
N ILE A 162 -15.64 -14.67 -6.29
CA ILE A 162 -15.89 -15.69 -5.28
C ILE A 162 -17.39 -15.97 -5.27
N VAL A 163 -17.81 -17.09 -5.78
CA VAL A 163 -19.22 -17.47 -5.85
C VAL A 163 -19.57 -18.35 -4.65
N LEU A 164 -20.52 -17.88 -3.86
CA LEU A 164 -21.01 -18.58 -2.67
C LEU A 164 -22.24 -19.43 -3.04
N TYR A 165 -22.47 -20.52 -2.31
CA TYR A 165 -23.69 -21.30 -2.46
C TYR A 165 -24.93 -20.42 -2.28
N GLU A 166 -25.98 -20.60 -3.10
CA GLU A 166 -27.22 -19.83 -3.02
C GLU A 166 -27.95 -20.01 -1.68
N VAL A 167 -27.84 -21.19 -1.10
CA VAL A 167 -28.44 -21.53 0.20
C VAL A 167 -27.34 -22.00 1.13
N LEU A 168 -26.95 -21.14 2.06
CA LEU A 168 -26.06 -21.53 3.14
C LEU A 168 -26.86 -22.34 4.17
N SER A 169 -26.49 -23.59 4.34
CA SER A 169 -27.20 -24.51 5.23
C SER A 169 -26.93 -24.24 6.72
N THR A 170 -25.87 -23.48 7.04
CA THR A 170 -25.39 -23.27 8.41
C THR A 170 -24.87 -21.85 8.60
N THR A 171 -25.03 -21.34 9.84
CA THR A 171 -24.27 -20.19 10.32
C THR A 171 -22.92 -20.66 10.81
N THR A 172 -21.88 -19.90 10.55
CA THR A 172 -20.50 -20.21 10.97
C THR A 172 -19.96 -19.15 11.92
N LEU A 173 -19.19 -19.58 12.90
CA LEU A 173 -18.43 -18.72 13.80
C LEU A 173 -16.95 -18.99 13.59
N ASN A 174 -16.24 -18.11 12.89
CA ASN A 174 -14.80 -18.18 12.71
C ASN A 174 -14.09 -17.41 13.83
N TYR A 175 -13.03 -17.98 14.37
CA TYR A 175 -12.17 -17.33 15.35
C TYR A 175 -10.71 -17.39 14.94
N GLU A 176 -9.97 -16.36 15.29
CA GLU A 176 -8.50 -16.32 15.23
C GLU A 176 -7.97 -15.76 16.56
N ALA A 177 -7.02 -16.46 17.16
CA ALA A 177 -6.18 -15.93 18.22
C ALA A 177 -4.74 -15.85 17.71
N SER A 178 -4.05 -14.76 18.00
CA SER A 178 -2.67 -14.55 17.57
C SER A 178 -1.81 -14.00 18.68
N ALA A 179 -0.49 -14.30 18.63
CA ALA A 179 0.51 -13.66 19.44
C ALA A 179 1.75 -13.40 18.58
N ASP A 180 2.19 -12.15 18.56
CA ASP A 180 3.43 -11.72 17.91
C ASP A 180 4.52 -11.60 19.00
N TYR A 181 5.68 -12.21 18.78
CA TYR A 181 6.84 -12.16 19.66
C TYR A 181 7.98 -11.44 18.93
N TYR A 182 8.53 -10.43 19.58
CA TYR A 182 9.53 -9.54 19.01
C TYR A 182 10.93 -9.80 19.61
N GLN A 183 11.97 -9.33 18.94
CA GLN A 183 13.36 -9.59 19.32
C GLN A 183 13.72 -9.05 20.71
N ASP A 184 13.12 -7.97 21.16
CA ASP A 184 13.27 -7.37 22.49
C ASP A 184 12.47 -8.08 23.59
N SER A 185 11.90 -9.26 23.28
CA SER A 185 11.09 -10.09 24.18
C SER A 185 9.69 -9.54 24.47
N LYS A 186 9.22 -8.52 23.73
CA LYS A 186 7.85 -8.06 23.81
C LYS A 186 6.92 -9.08 23.14
N SER A 187 5.74 -9.28 23.72
CA SER A 187 4.71 -10.17 23.20
C SER A 187 3.37 -9.44 23.08
N GLU A 188 2.78 -9.45 21.90
CA GLU A 188 1.55 -8.74 21.59
C GLU A 188 0.45 -9.73 21.18
N PRO A 189 -0.58 -9.95 22.04
CA PRO A 189 -1.71 -10.80 21.72
C PRO A 189 -2.74 -10.06 20.87
N GLY A 190 -3.36 -10.78 19.95
CA GLY A 190 -4.45 -10.29 19.10
C GLY A 190 -5.46 -11.36 18.77
N GLY A 191 -6.52 -11.00 18.05
CA GLY A 191 -7.50 -11.97 17.61
C GLY A 191 -8.69 -11.38 16.90
N SER A 192 -9.54 -12.26 16.36
CA SER A 192 -10.78 -11.88 15.70
C SER A 192 -11.88 -12.91 15.87
N LEU A 193 -13.11 -12.46 15.82
CA LEU A 193 -14.32 -13.27 15.77
C LEU A 193 -15.15 -12.83 14.56
N THR A 194 -15.60 -13.78 13.75
CA THR A 194 -16.48 -13.51 12.61
C THR A 194 -17.67 -14.45 12.66
N TYR A 195 -18.88 -13.88 12.68
CA TYR A 195 -20.13 -14.62 12.59
C TYR A 195 -20.80 -14.35 11.27
N GLY A 196 -20.98 -15.38 10.47
CA GLY A 196 -21.53 -15.29 9.11
C GLY A 196 -22.61 -16.34 8.86
N GLY A 197 -23.50 -16.04 7.90
CA GLY A 197 -24.54 -16.98 7.52
C GLY A 197 -25.65 -16.35 6.70
N GLN A 198 -26.75 -17.10 6.57
CA GLN A 198 -27.94 -16.71 5.85
C GLN A 198 -29.19 -16.85 6.73
N ALA A 199 -30.05 -15.84 6.74
CA ALA A 199 -31.35 -15.84 7.40
C ALA A 199 -32.43 -15.46 6.37
N GLY A 200 -33.06 -16.45 5.78
CA GLY A 200 -33.99 -16.25 4.65
C GLY A 200 -33.25 -15.64 3.45
N ASN A 201 -33.67 -14.45 3.02
CA ASN A 201 -33.05 -13.72 1.89
C ASN A 201 -31.91 -12.79 2.31
N LEU A 202 -31.52 -12.80 3.59
CA LEU A 202 -30.45 -11.97 4.14
C LEU A 202 -29.17 -12.78 4.34
N ASN A 203 -28.11 -12.47 3.62
CA ASN A 203 -26.75 -12.89 3.93
C ASN A 203 -26.11 -11.85 4.83
N PHE A 204 -25.42 -12.30 5.88
CA PHE A 204 -24.77 -11.41 6.83
C PHE A 204 -23.37 -11.91 7.21
N LEU A 205 -22.49 -10.94 7.48
CA LEU A 205 -21.14 -11.18 7.98
C LEU A 205 -20.82 -10.08 9.01
N LEU A 206 -20.65 -10.50 10.27
CA LEU A 206 -20.31 -9.63 11.41
C LEU A 206 -18.89 -9.97 11.87
N ASN A 207 -18.05 -8.98 12.08
CA ASN A 207 -16.68 -9.19 12.53
C ASN A 207 -16.30 -8.23 13.65
N ALA A 208 -15.58 -8.75 14.64
CA ALA A 208 -14.88 -7.98 15.65
C ALA A 208 -13.41 -8.45 15.71
N SER A 209 -12.47 -7.52 15.72
CA SER A 209 -11.04 -7.86 15.81
C SER A 209 -10.24 -6.85 16.63
N ALA A 210 -9.20 -7.36 17.28
CA ALA A 210 -8.16 -6.58 17.94
C ALA A 210 -6.81 -6.99 17.32
N THR A 211 -6.15 -6.05 16.64
CA THR A 211 -4.90 -6.29 15.94
C THR A 211 -3.80 -5.43 16.54
N PRO A 212 -2.88 -6.02 17.32
CA PRO A 212 -1.74 -5.31 17.85
C PRO A 212 -0.71 -5.07 16.76
N GLN A 213 0.03 -3.98 16.91
CA GLN A 213 1.20 -3.64 16.13
C GLN A 213 2.25 -3.04 17.07
N TYR A 214 3.37 -3.72 17.20
CA TYR A 214 4.52 -3.24 17.91
C TYR A 214 5.68 -3.04 16.94
N ILE A 215 6.36 -1.91 17.06
CA ILE A 215 7.55 -1.59 16.26
C ILE A 215 8.58 -1.02 17.23
N HIS A 216 9.69 -1.73 17.42
CA HIS A 216 10.87 -1.22 18.07
C HIS A 216 11.95 -1.01 17.00
N ARG A 217 12.24 0.24 16.70
CA ARG A 217 13.25 0.63 15.71
C ARG A 217 14.45 1.19 16.44
N VAL A 218 15.57 0.49 16.34
CA VAL A 218 16.86 0.94 16.88
C VAL A 218 17.63 1.59 15.75
N VAL A 219 18.02 2.85 15.95
CA VAL A 219 18.74 3.67 14.96
C VAL A 219 20.13 3.97 15.49
N SER A 220 21.14 3.88 14.62
CA SER A 220 22.48 4.40 14.86
C SER A 220 22.89 5.24 13.66
N GLU A 221 23.39 6.45 13.92
CA GLU A 221 23.82 7.38 12.90
C GLU A 221 25.21 7.94 13.26
N ASP A 222 26.12 7.93 12.30
CA ASP A 222 27.41 8.59 12.37
C ASP A 222 27.41 9.73 11.36
N SER A 223 27.81 10.94 11.76
CA SER A 223 27.96 12.07 10.84
C SER A 223 29.41 12.55 10.74
N ILE A 224 29.75 13.07 9.57
CA ILE A 224 31.08 13.62 9.27
C ILE A 224 30.99 15.00 8.62
N LEU A 225 31.93 15.87 8.97
CA LEU A 225 32.09 17.19 8.40
C LEU A 225 32.73 17.14 6.98
N PRO A 226 32.70 18.22 6.20
CA PRO A 226 33.26 18.26 4.86
C PRO A 226 34.76 17.95 4.77
N ASP A 227 35.51 18.17 5.86
CA ASP A 227 36.92 17.81 5.97
C ASP A 227 37.15 16.34 6.37
N MET A 228 36.09 15.53 6.41
CA MET A 228 36.09 14.12 6.82
C MET A 228 36.37 13.89 8.30
N SER A 229 36.37 14.91 9.15
CA SER A 229 36.39 14.74 10.61
C SER A 229 35.04 14.29 11.12
N ALA A 230 35.03 13.56 12.26
CA ALA A 230 33.79 13.14 12.90
C ALA A 230 33.04 14.37 13.43
N ASN A 231 31.74 14.42 13.20
CA ASN A 231 30.84 15.44 13.70
C ASN A 231 30.13 14.97 14.97
N ASP A 232 29.25 14.00 14.85
CA ASP A 232 28.53 13.42 15.97
C ASP A 232 28.18 11.95 15.74
N TYR A 233 27.64 11.35 16.79
CA TYR A 233 27.04 10.02 16.80
C TYR A 233 25.70 10.08 17.48
N ILE A 234 24.66 9.54 16.84
CA ILE A 234 23.29 9.44 17.36
C ILE A 234 22.93 7.97 17.57
N HIS A 235 22.38 7.67 18.73
CA HIS A 235 21.72 6.42 18.99
C HIS A 235 20.28 6.68 19.46
N GLN A 236 19.32 5.98 18.84
CA GLN A 236 17.91 6.24 19.09
C GLN A 236 17.14 4.93 19.20
N ASP A 237 16.36 4.80 20.26
CA ASP A 237 15.33 3.79 20.43
C ASP A 237 13.97 4.43 20.17
N ARG A 238 13.25 3.94 19.16
CA ARG A 238 11.91 4.40 18.81
C ARG A 238 10.93 3.25 18.95
N ILE A 239 9.98 3.38 19.88
CA ILE A 239 8.98 2.35 20.18
C ILE A 239 7.60 2.89 19.83
N ARG A 240 6.86 2.12 19.05
CA ARG A 240 5.44 2.31 18.79
C ARG A 240 4.70 1.05 19.23
N GLU A 241 3.72 1.22 20.10
CA GLU A 241 2.84 0.17 20.58
C GLU A 241 1.40 0.56 20.32
N GLN A 242 0.75 -0.12 19.42
CA GLN A 242 -0.59 0.22 18.94
C GLN A 242 -1.47 -1.02 18.95
N THR A 243 -2.72 -0.89 19.38
CA THR A 243 -3.77 -1.89 19.13
C THR A 243 -4.91 -1.25 18.37
N THR A 244 -5.28 -1.85 17.24
CA THR A 244 -6.40 -1.42 16.42
C THR A 244 -7.59 -2.32 16.66
N TYR A 245 -8.70 -1.76 17.12
CA TYR A 245 -9.99 -2.43 17.28
C TYR A 245 -10.88 -2.16 16.07
N VAL A 246 -11.46 -3.21 15.51
CA VAL A 246 -12.33 -3.10 14.33
C VAL A 246 -13.64 -3.83 14.59
N LEU A 247 -14.75 -3.14 14.36
CA LEU A 247 -16.08 -3.73 14.24
C LEU A 247 -16.56 -3.52 12.81
N SER A 248 -17.05 -4.58 12.16
CA SER A 248 -17.61 -4.44 10.81
C SER A 248 -18.80 -5.35 10.58
N THR A 249 -19.70 -4.89 9.71
CA THR A 249 -20.86 -5.66 9.25
C THR A 249 -21.00 -5.54 7.74
N ASN A 250 -21.40 -6.64 7.10
CA ASN A 250 -21.76 -6.69 5.68
C ASN A 250 -23.07 -7.45 5.56
N LEU A 251 -24.07 -6.80 4.99
CA LEU A 251 -25.41 -7.32 4.79
C LEU A 251 -25.74 -7.31 3.30
N ASP A 252 -26.23 -8.43 2.76
CA ASP A 252 -26.75 -8.54 1.40
C ASP A 252 -28.17 -9.12 1.45
N TYR A 253 -29.14 -8.32 1.08
CA TYR A 253 -30.55 -8.68 1.12
C TYR A 253 -31.14 -8.80 -0.27
N GLN A 254 -31.54 -10.01 -0.66
CA GLN A 254 -32.27 -10.27 -1.89
C GLN A 254 -33.75 -9.92 -1.71
N ILE A 255 -34.15 -8.75 -2.23
CA ILE A 255 -35.53 -8.23 -2.09
C ILE A 255 -36.50 -9.04 -2.98
N SER A 256 -36.05 -9.33 -4.21
CA SER A 256 -36.78 -10.16 -5.19
C SER A 256 -35.77 -10.78 -6.17
N GLU A 257 -36.22 -11.65 -7.07
CA GLU A 257 -35.35 -12.20 -8.13
C GLU A 257 -34.63 -11.12 -8.97
N LYS A 258 -35.21 -9.91 -9.01
CA LYS A 258 -34.71 -8.80 -9.83
C LYS A 258 -34.03 -7.68 -9.04
N SER A 259 -34.10 -7.70 -7.71
CA SER A 259 -33.61 -6.59 -6.91
C SER A 259 -32.90 -7.05 -5.65
N SER A 260 -31.77 -6.42 -5.36
CA SER A 260 -31.00 -6.63 -4.14
C SER A 260 -30.54 -5.29 -3.55
N ALA A 261 -30.33 -5.29 -2.25
CA ALA A 261 -29.76 -4.17 -1.51
C ALA A 261 -28.63 -4.67 -0.62
N ARG A 262 -27.53 -3.93 -0.54
CA ARG A 262 -26.41 -4.22 0.33
C ARG A 262 -26.14 -3.05 1.27
N PHE A 263 -25.70 -3.37 2.45
CA PHE A 263 -25.29 -2.39 3.46
C PHE A 263 -24.03 -2.88 4.16
N ASN A 264 -23.05 -1.98 4.31
CA ASN A 264 -21.80 -2.24 5.00
C ASN A 264 -21.56 -1.13 6.01
N ALA A 265 -21.03 -1.50 7.16
CA ALA A 265 -20.55 -0.55 8.14
C ALA A 265 -19.20 -1.04 8.70
N LEU A 266 -18.36 -0.10 9.05
CA LEU A 266 -17.06 -0.31 9.70
C LEU A 266 -16.87 0.77 10.76
N PHE A 267 -16.37 0.35 11.91
CA PHE A 267 -15.84 1.24 12.93
C PHE A 267 -14.44 0.75 13.31
N THR A 268 -13.50 1.67 13.40
CA THR A 268 -12.11 1.39 13.78
C THR A 268 -11.68 2.41 14.82
N GLU A 269 -11.07 1.93 15.88
CA GLU A 269 -10.47 2.74 16.93
C GLU A 269 -9.05 2.23 17.19
N GLY A 270 -8.09 3.13 17.35
CA GLY A 270 -6.73 2.78 17.67
C GLY A 270 -5.98 3.92 18.32
N ASP A 271 -5.22 3.58 19.36
CA ASP A 271 -4.18 4.45 19.89
C ASP A 271 -2.92 4.25 19.03
N ASN A 272 -2.14 5.32 18.87
CA ASN A 272 -0.92 5.27 18.08
C ASN A 272 0.23 5.96 18.83
N PRO A 273 0.50 5.55 20.07
CA PRO A 273 1.55 6.14 20.89
C PRO A 273 2.92 5.79 20.32
N MET A 274 3.86 6.73 20.43
CA MET A 274 5.26 6.55 20.10
C MET A 274 6.13 7.20 21.16
N THR A 275 7.17 6.49 21.59
CA THR A 275 8.22 7.02 22.45
C THR A 275 9.56 6.97 21.74
N VAL A 276 10.41 7.95 22.00
CA VAL A 276 11.77 8.01 21.46
C VAL A 276 12.72 8.38 22.59
N ASP A 277 13.77 7.57 22.77
CA ASP A 277 14.92 7.89 23.61
C ASP A 277 16.11 8.09 22.67
N ARG A 278 16.75 9.27 22.73
CA ARG A 278 17.88 9.64 21.87
C ARG A 278 19.09 10.03 22.68
N LEU A 279 20.22 9.46 22.33
CA LEU A 279 21.55 9.89 22.75
C LEU A 279 22.26 10.51 21.55
N THR A 280 22.68 11.76 21.68
CA THR A 280 23.60 12.43 20.75
C THR A 280 24.94 12.66 21.41
N VAL A 281 26.03 12.30 20.75
CA VAL A 281 27.40 12.51 21.23
C VAL A 281 28.15 13.42 20.25
N ASP A 282 28.40 14.66 20.64
CA ASP A 282 29.23 15.59 19.86
C ASP A 282 30.69 15.10 19.90
N LEU A 283 31.27 14.79 18.75
CA LEU A 283 32.61 14.25 18.56
C LEU A 283 33.64 15.34 18.16
N ARG A 284 33.17 16.58 17.97
CA ARG A 284 34.04 17.71 17.61
C ARG A 284 34.95 18.07 18.78
N ASN A 285 36.09 18.65 18.52
CA ASN A 285 36.99 19.23 19.51
C ASN A 285 37.57 18.26 20.54
N ASN A 286 37.70 16.93 20.20
CA ASN A 286 38.17 15.89 21.11
C ASN A 286 37.38 15.78 22.44
N GLY A 287 36.14 16.29 22.45
CA GLY A 287 35.21 16.20 23.56
C GLY A 287 34.07 15.23 23.24
N PHE A 288 33.91 14.16 24.01
CA PHE A 288 32.70 13.36 23.96
C PHE A 288 31.67 14.02 24.85
N LEU A 289 30.79 14.87 24.30
CA LEU A 289 29.76 15.56 25.06
C LEU A 289 28.40 14.88 24.74
N PRO A 290 27.93 13.99 25.64
CA PRO A 290 26.63 13.37 25.44
C PRO A 290 25.51 14.33 25.81
N SER A 291 24.46 14.36 24.97
CA SER A 291 23.15 14.92 25.27
C SER A 291 22.09 13.85 25.15
N TRP A 292 21.05 13.96 25.95
CA TRP A 292 19.96 13.00 25.96
C TRP A 292 18.65 13.73 25.72
N GLU A 293 17.82 13.15 24.86
CA GLU A 293 16.47 13.62 24.63
C GLU A 293 15.49 12.45 24.82
N ARG A 294 14.33 12.78 25.37
CA ARG A 294 13.18 11.89 25.46
C ARG A 294 11.99 12.53 24.72
N GLU A 295 11.26 11.71 23.98
CA GLU A 295 10.08 12.17 23.24
C GLU A 295 8.89 11.25 23.51
N ASP A 296 7.73 11.83 23.80
CA ASP A 296 6.45 11.15 23.88
C ASP A 296 5.51 11.72 22.82
N THR A 297 4.87 10.81 22.09
CA THR A 297 3.86 11.16 21.09
C THR A 297 2.63 10.30 21.32
N PRO A 298 1.76 10.61 22.31
CA PRO A 298 0.44 10.02 22.34
C PRO A 298 -0.34 10.38 21.07
N GLY A 299 -1.05 9.42 20.54
CA GLY A 299 -1.84 9.61 19.34
C GLY A 299 -3.07 8.72 19.34
N THR A 300 -4.15 9.21 18.72
CA THR A 300 -5.39 8.48 18.51
C THR A 300 -5.82 8.53 17.06
N MET A 301 -6.48 7.49 16.60
CA MET A 301 -7.07 7.44 15.27
C MET A 301 -8.39 6.69 15.33
N ASN A 302 -9.47 7.37 14.93
CA ASN A 302 -10.79 6.79 14.81
C ASN A 302 -11.23 6.85 13.35
N ASN A 303 -11.93 5.83 12.90
CA ASN A 303 -12.54 5.81 11.57
C ASN A 303 -13.92 5.16 11.64
N TRP A 304 -14.90 5.75 10.99
CA TRP A 304 -16.14 5.07 10.66
C TRP A 304 -16.42 5.16 9.17
N GLU A 305 -17.04 4.11 8.65
CA GLU A 305 -17.46 4.02 7.25
C GLU A 305 -18.83 3.35 7.18
N VAL A 306 -19.72 3.92 6.40
CA VAL A 306 -20.98 3.29 5.99
C VAL A 306 -21.09 3.35 4.49
N GLY A 307 -21.55 2.27 3.89
CA GLY A 307 -21.79 2.18 2.46
C GLY A 307 -22.95 1.26 2.14
N GLY A 308 -23.51 1.44 0.99
CA GLY A 308 -24.58 0.58 0.52
C GLY A 308 -24.86 0.77 -0.95
N ASP A 309 -25.54 -0.21 -1.53
CA ASP A 309 -26.06 -0.09 -2.88
C ASP A 309 -27.43 -0.76 -3.01
N TYR A 310 -28.13 -0.33 -4.03
CA TYR A 310 -29.35 -0.96 -4.54
C TYR A 310 -29.17 -1.27 -6.00
N GLU A 311 -29.46 -2.51 -6.39
CA GLU A 311 -29.42 -2.99 -7.78
C GLU A 311 -30.80 -3.50 -8.20
N PHE A 312 -31.19 -3.12 -9.40
CA PHE A 312 -32.43 -3.62 -10.02
C PHE A 312 -32.14 -4.07 -11.46
N ARG A 313 -32.50 -5.30 -11.79
CA ARG A 313 -32.40 -5.90 -13.14
C ARG A 313 -33.76 -6.01 -13.78
N ARG A 314 -33.89 -5.54 -15.02
CA ARG A 314 -35.10 -5.67 -15.83
C ARG A 314 -35.15 -7.02 -16.55
N ASP A 315 -36.32 -7.40 -17.05
CA ASP A 315 -36.49 -8.65 -17.80
C ASP A 315 -35.67 -8.73 -19.10
N ASN A 316 -35.33 -7.59 -19.68
CA ASN A 316 -34.48 -7.49 -20.85
C ASN A 316 -32.99 -7.52 -20.58
N GLY A 317 -32.55 -7.73 -19.33
CA GLY A 317 -31.15 -7.75 -18.90
C GLY A 317 -30.58 -6.42 -18.43
N ASP A 318 -31.28 -5.28 -18.69
CA ASP A 318 -30.80 -3.98 -18.25
C ASP A 318 -30.66 -3.91 -16.73
N ARG A 319 -29.62 -3.22 -16.25
CA ARG A 319 -29.31 -3.08 -14.82
C ARG A 319 -29.26 -1.61 -14.43
N PHE A 320 -29.99 -1.26 -13.39
CA PHE A 320 -29.90 0.02 -12.70
C PHE A 320 -29.24 -0.17 -11.36
N LYS A 321 -28.27 0.67 -11.01
CA LYS A 321 -27.56 0.62 -9.72
C LYS A 321 -27.37 2.01 -9.15
N VAL A 322 -27.62 2.13 -7.84
CA VAL A 322 -27.26 3.32 -7.05
C VAL A 322 -26.38 2.87 -5.91
N LEU A 323 -25.32 3.58 -5.64
CA LEU A 323 -24.36 3.30 -4.56
C LEU A 323 -24.07 4.58 -3.79
N PHE A 324 -23.88 4.44 -2.48
CA PHE A 324 -23.39 5.52 -1.61
C PHE A 324 -22.30 5.01 -0.67
N ILE A 325 -21.39 5.90 -0.30
CA ILE A 325 -20.37 5.70 0.75
C ILE A 325 -20.25 7.01 1.53
N ALA A 326 -20.16 6.90 2.84
CA ALA A 326 -19.79 7.99 3.72
C ALA A 326 -18.77 7.47 4.74
N ASN A 327 -17.68 8.20 4.94
CA ASN A 327 -16.66 7.86 5.92
C ASN A 327 -16.06 9.13 6.54
N GLU A 328 -15.48 8.94 7.72
CA GLU A 328 -14.74 9.96 8.45
C GLU A 328 -13.57 9.31 9.17
N THR A 329 -12.45 9.99 9.16
CA THR A 329 -11.24 9.57 9.89
C THR A 329 -10.72 10.75 10.69
N ASP A 330 -10.67 10.59 12.02
CA ASP A 330 -10.07 11.54 12.95
C ASP A 330 -8.68 11.06 13.33
N THR A 331 -7.73 11.97 13.38
CA THR A 331 -6.37 11.69 13.86
C THR A 331 -5.92 12.84 14.75
N ALA A 332 -5.45 12.51 15.94
CA ALA A 332 -4.86 13.45 16.87
C ALA A 332 -3.50 12.93 17.34
N ASN A 333 -2.49 13.79 17.34
CA ASN A 333 -1.15 13.47 17.85
C ASN A 333 -0.59 14.69 18.56
N THR A 334 -0.07 14.48 19.77
CA THR A 334 0.64 15.50 20.54
C THR A 334 2.06 15.02 20.77
N ARG A 335 3.03 15.62 20.11
CA ARG A 335 4.45 15.32 20.22
C ARG A 335 5.10 16.28 21.22
N GLU A 336 5.69 15.73 22.27
CA GLU A 336 6.44 16.47 23.27
C GLU A 336 7.86 15.92 23.37
N ARG A 337 8.87 16.82 23.44
CA ARG A 337 10.27 16.46 23.55
C ARG A 337 10.93 17.21 24.70
N TRP A 338 11.80 16.52 25.41
CA TRP A 338 12.53 17.03 26.56
C TRP A 338 14.02 16.75 26.42
N ASP A 339 14.83 17.74 26.78
CA ASP A 339 16.25 17.54 27.12
C ASP A 339 16.34 16.87 28.49
N VAL A 340 17.14 15.82 28.60
CA VAL A 340 17.35 15.04 29.86
C VAL A 340 18.74 15.30 30.38
N PHE A 341 18.84 15.89 31.56
CA PHE A 341 20.13 16.26 32.16
C PHE A 341 20.72 15.11 33.03
N GLY A 342 22.05 15.15 33.26
CA GLY A 342 22.75 14.12 33.98
C GLY A 342 22.32 13.94 35.46
N ASP A 343 21.59 14.89 36.03
CA ASP A 343 20.99 14.80 37.36
C ASP A 343 19.57 14.20 37.34
N GLY A 344 19.06 13.85 36.16
CA GLY A 344 17.73 13.31 35.96
C GLY A 344 16.61 14.36 35.86
N THR A 345 16.94 15.65 35.77
CA THR A 345 15.95 16.70 35.49
C THR A 345 15.66 16.73 33.98
N GLU A 346 14.44 17.14 33.65
CA GLU A 346 13.97 17.25 32.24
C GLU A 346 13.50 18.68 31.97
N GLU A 347 13.83 19.20 30.79
CA GLU A 347 13.35 20.49 30.33
C GLU A 347 12.71 20.34 28.96
N LYS A 348 11.43 20.71 28.83
CA LYS A 348 10.69 20.58 27.56
C LYS A 348 11.24 21.58 26.55
N ASN A 349 11.59 21.09 25.34
CA ASN A 349 12.12 21.90 24.26
C ASN A 349 11.22 21.96 23.02
N LEU A 350 10.28 21.02 22.84
CA LEU A 350 9.31 20.97 21.73
C LEU A 350 7.93 20.57 22.24
N PHE A 351 6.91 21.22 21.70
CA PHE A 351 5.51 20.83 21.75
C PHE A 351 4.92 20.97 20.36
N LEU A 352 4.33 19.91 19.85
CA LEU A 352 3.65 19.90 18.55
C LEU A 352 2.33 19.15 18.71
N ASP A 353 1.22 19.87 18.61
CA ASP A 353 -0.11 19.29 18.63
C ASP A 353 -0.74 19.38 17.24
N SER A 354 -1.15 18.23 16.71
CA SER A 354 -1.76 18.13 15.38
C SER A 354 -3.06 17.36 15.43
N PHE A 355 -4.08 17.93 14.84
CA PHE A 355 -5.39 17.33 14.71
C PHE A 355 -5.85 17.40 13.25
N SER A 356 -6.45 16.32 12.75
CA SER A 356 -7.06 16.34 11.43
C SER A 356 -8.29 15.43 11.36
N VAL A 357 -9.31 15.92 10.66
CA VAL A 357 -10.52 15.18 10.30
C VAL A 357 -10.63 15.11 8.79
N ILE A 358 -10.75 13.91 8.25
CA ILE A 358 -11.00 13.69 6.81
C ILE A 358 -12.38 13.05 6.67
N GLU A 359 -13.30 13.76 6.00
CA GLU A 359 -14.62 13.25 5.65
C GLU A 359 -14.71 12.98 4.15
N GLU A 360 -15.45 11.94 3.77
CA GLU A 360 -15.79 11.69 2.37
C GLU A 360 -17.22 11.20 2.21
N ARG A 361 -17.94 11.73 1.21
CA ARG A 361 -19.30 11.40 0.87
C ARG A 361 -19.41 11.19 -0.63
N ILE A 362 -19.77 9.97 -1.05
CA ILE A 362 -19.86 9.56 -2.44
C ILE A 362 -21.25 9.05 -2.74
N VAL A 363 -21.81 9.48 -3.86
CA VAL A 363 -23.04 8.91 -4.44
C VAL A 363 -22.79 8.67 -5.90
N ARG A 364 -23.13 7.48 -6.40
CA ARG A 364 -23.02 7.10 -7.81
C ARG A 364 -24.28 6.40 -8.27
N GLY A 365 -24.76 6.78 -9.45
CA GLY A 365 -25.81 6.09 -10.18
C GLY A 365 -25.32 5.61 -11.53
N SER A 366 -25.71 4.40 -11.94
CA SER A 366 -25.39 3.85 -13.26
C SER A 366 -26.54 3.05 -13.85
N TYR A 367 -26.57 2.99 -15.16
CA TYR A 367 -27.47 2.17 -15.95
C TYR A 367 -26.67 1.43 -17.03
N THR A 368 -26.80 0.11 -17.04
CA THR A 368 -26.15 -0.79 -17.99
C THR A 368 -27.22 -1.39 -18.89
N MET A 369 -26.99 -1.42 -20.19
CA MET A 369 -27.88 -1.99 -21.19
C MET A 369 -27.11 -2.67 -22.31
N ASP A 370 -27.68 -3.74 -22.86
CA ASP A 370 -27.21 -4.33 -24.09
C ASP A 370 -27.75 -3.54 -25.28
N VAL A 371 -26.86 -3.19 -26.23
CA VAL A 371 -27.23 -2.39 -27.42
C VAL A 371 -27.21 -3.21 -28.70
N PHE A 372 -26.28 -4.14 -28.83
CA PHE A 372 -26.13 -5.08 -29.94
C PHE A 372 -25.55 -6.40 -29.41
N ASP A 373 -25.59 -7.44 -30.27
CA ASP A 373 -24.98 -8.73 -29.90
C ASP A 373 -23.51 -8.56 -29.50
N GLY A 374 -23.18 -8.98 -28.28
CA GLY A 374 -21.85 -8.85 -27.71
C GLY A 374 -21.40 -7.42 -27.37
N GLN A 375 -22.36 -6.46 -27.29
CA GLN A 375 -22.04 -5.08 -26.93
C GLN A 375 -22.97 -4.58 -25.82
N SER A 376 -22.36 -4.09 -24.75
CA SER A 376 -23.08 -3.42 -23.66
C SER A 376 -22.54 -2.01 -23.41
N ILE A 377 -23.39 -1.13 -22.95
CA ILE A 377 -23.04 0.24 -22.55
C ILE A 377 -23.49 0.45 -21.11
N GLU A 378 -22.59 0.90 -20.27
CA GLU A 378 -22.87 1.47 -18.96
C GLU A 378 -22.68 2.99 -19.03
N PHE A 379 -23.64 3.75 -18.53
CA PHE A 379 -23.49 5.19 -18.35
C PHE A 379 -24.02 5.62 -16.99
N GLY A 380 -23.50 6.72 -16.47
CA GLY A 380 -23.87 7.18 -15.16
C GLY A 380 -23.11 8.43 -14.74
N ALA A 381 -23.24 8.75 -13.48
CA ALA A 381 -22.52 9.85 -12.86
C ALA A 381 -22.18 9.53 -11.41
N GLU A 382 -21.06 10.08 -10.95
CA GLU A 382 -20.61 10.07 -9.57
C GLU A 382 -20.50 11.50 -9.07
N ARG A 383 -20.94 11.74 -7.82
CA ARG A 383 -20.59 12.92 -7.04
C ARG A 383 -19.80 12.47 -5.84
N ALA A 384 -18.62 13.06 -5.64
CA ALA A 384 -17.79 12.87 -4.46
C ALA A 384 -17.53 14.23 -3.80
N GLN A 385 -17.62 14.28 -2.49
CA GLN A 385 -17.23 15.40 -1.65
C GLN A 385 -16.21 14.88 -0.65
N THR A 386 -15.06 15.54 -0.57
CA THR A 386 -14.00 15.22 0.39
C THR A 386 -13.63 16.49 1.14
N ILE A 387 -13.52 16.40 2.44
CA ILE A 387 -13.22 17.53 3.34
C ILE A 387 -12.05 17.11 4.21
N LEU A 388 -11.07 18.00 4.36
CA LEU A 388 -10.04 17.93 5.39
C LEU A 388 -10.15 19.17 6.26
N ASP A 389 -10.32 18.98 7.55
CA ASP A 389 -10.10 19.99 8.57
C ASP A 389 -8.80 19.66 9.31
N SER A 390 -7.86 20.58 9.37
CA SER A 390 -6.54 20.37 9.98
C SER A 390 -6.14 21.54 10.87
N SER A 391 -5.59 21.24 12.04
CA SER A 391 -4.98 22.23 12.93
C SER A 391 -3.63 21.75 13.42
N LEU A 392 -2.71 22.71 13.63
CA LEU A 392 -1.37 22.45 14.11
C LEU A 392 -0.94 23.58 15.05
N LEU A 393 -0.46 23.22 16.25
CA LEU A 393 0.12 24.12 17.22
C LEU A 393 1.58 23.73 17.46
N LEU A 394 2.48 24.70 17.35
CA LEU A 394 3.92 24.50 17.58
C LEU A 394 4.41 25.40 18.69
N GLY A 395 5.02 24.82 19.71
CA GLY A 395 5.74 25.51 20.79
C GLY A 395 7.20 25.08 20.80
N ILE A 396 8.11 26.03 20.99
CA ILE A 396 9.55 25.76 21.16
C ILE A 396 10.09 26.46 22.39
N ALA A 397 11.17 25.92 22.96
CA ALA A 397 11.93 26.60 23.98
C ALA A 397 12.55 27.89 23.39
N SER A 398 12.35 29.02 24.03
CA SER A 398 12.91 30.31 23.59
C SER A 398 13.25 31.18 24.77
N LEU A 399 14.42 31.83 24.70
CA LEU A 399 14.89 32.78 25.74
C LEU A 399 14.16 34.11 25.71
N THR A 400 13.46 34.44 24.62
CA THR A 400 12.88 35.79 24.39
C THR A 400 11.35 35.76 24.28
N GLY A 401 10.73 34.61 24.21
CA GLY A 401 9.28 34.47 24.04
C GLY A 401 8.52 34.42 25.37
N THR A 402 7.19 34.58 25.31
CA THR A 402 6.30 34.37 26.47
C THR A 402 5.70 32.99 26.39
N PRO A 403 5.90 32.10 27.35
CA PRO A 403 5.32 30.75 27.39
C PRO A 403 3.79 30.79 27.35
N SER A 404 3.18 29.91 26.61
CA SER A 404 1.73 29.73 26.46
C SER A 404 1.29 28.33 26.87
N ALA A 405 0.24 28.23 27.68
CA ALA A 405 -0.31 26.94 28.09
C ALA A 405 -0.83 26.11 26.88
N ASP A 406 -1.39 26.77 25.87
CA ASP A 406 -1.88 26.12 24.65
C ASP A 406 -0.76 25.54 23.78
N HIS A 407 0.49 25.92 24.07
CA HIS A 407 1.69 25.45 23.36
C HIS A 407 2.61 24.65 24.31
N GLY A 408 2.00 23.85 25.19
CA GLY A 408 2.72 22.98 26.14
C GLY A 408 3.58 23.71 27.17
N GLY A 409 3.30 25.00 27.44
CA GLY A 409 4.12 25.85 28.32
C GLY A 409 5.34 26.46 27.64
N LEU A 410 5.47 26.31 26.32
CA LEU A 410 6.56 26.85 25.50
C LEU A 410 6.15 28.14 24.75
N THR A 411 7.08 28.76 24.07
CA THR A 411 6.84 29.91 23.22
C THR A 411 6.16 29.50 21.94
N ALA A 412 5.00 30.11 21.63
CA ALA A 412 4.25 29.86 20.41
C ALA A 412 5.06 30.21 19.15
N VAL A 413 5.07 29.31 18.19
CA VAL A 413 5.60 29.54 16.84
C VAL A 413 4.44 29.69 15.86
N ASN A 414 4.43 30.77 15.10
CA ASN A 414 3.41 30.98 14.07
C ASN A 414 3.76 30.11 12.83
N VAL A 415 2.97 29.07 12.58
CA VAL A 415 3.12 28.20 11.41
C VAL A 415 2.09 28.63 10.34
N PRO A 416 2.51 29.03 9.15
CA PRO A 416 1.59 29.38 8.07
C PRO A 416 0.71 28.17 7.67
N ASN A 417 -0.58 28.40 7.44
CA ASN A 417 -1.57 27.35 7.11
C ASN A 417 -1.75 26.30 8.21
N ALA A 418 -1.52 26.68 9.47
CA ALA A 418 -1.70 25.81 10.63
C ALA A 418 -3.17 25.40 10.82
N ASN A 419 -4.10 26.32 10.56
CA ASN A 419 -5.54 26.08 10.64
C ASN A 419 -6.14 26.18 9.24
N THR A 420 -6.43 25.03 8.66
CA THR A 420 -6.85 24.95 7.25
C THR A 420 -7.97 23.95 7.08
N ARG A 421 -9.02 24.37 6.36
CA ARG A 421 -10.05 23.49 5.80
C ARG A 421 -9.88 23.43 4.29
N VAL A 422 -9.80 22.22 3.75
CA VAL A 422 -9.77 21.97 2.30
C VAL A 422 -10.99 21.12 1.95
N GLU A 423 -11.80 21.59 1.00
CA GLU A 423 -12.96 20.87 0.51
C GLU A 423 -12.86 20.68 -1.00
N GLU A 424 -13.13 19.48 -1.49
CA GLU A 424 -13.31 19.19 -2.91
C GLU A 424 -14.70 18.67 -3.18
N VAL A 425 -15.39 19.27 -4.15
CA VAL A 425 -16.60 18.72 -4.74
C VAL A 425 -16.30 18.32 -6.18
N ARG A 426 -16.53 17.03 -6.48
CA ARG A 426 -16.24 16.45 -7.79
C ARG A 426 -17.46 15.78 -8.39
N TYR A 427 -17.65 16.00 -9.70
CA TYR A 427 -18.66 15.34 -10.52
C TYR A 427 -17.99 14.60 -11.66
N GLU A 428 -18.32 13.33 -11.84
CA GLU A 428 -17.78 12.47 -12.90
C GLU A 428 -18.89 11.78 -13.68
N PRO A 429 -19.50 12.42 -14.69
CA PRO A 429 -20.28 11.70 -15.69
C PRO A 429 -19.36 10.76 -16.50
N PHE A 430 -19.88 9.56 -16.82
CA PHE A 430 -19.12 8.54 -17.51
C PHE A 430 -19.98 7.72 -18.48
N ALA A 431 -19.31 7.14 -19.49
CA ALA A 431 -19.83 6.11 -20.35
C ALA A 431 -18.76 5.04 -20.60
N ILE A 432 -19.13 3.78 -20.49
CA ILE A 432 -18.26 2.62 -20.71
C ILE A 432 -18.94 1.75 -21.76
N HIS A 433 -18.24 1.44 -22.83
CA HIS A 433 -18.68 0.54 -23.88
C HIS A 433 -17.83 -0.72 -23.85
N ASN A 434 -18.45 -1.86 -23.65
CA ASN A 434 -17.85 -3.19 -23.75
C ASN A 434 -18.27 -3.81 -25.07
N TRP A 435 -17.30 -4.29 -25.85
CA TRP A 435 -17.53 -4.94 -27.12
C TRP A 435 -16.76 -6.24 -27.23
N ARG A 436 -17.46 -7.35 -27.22
CA ARG A 436 -16.94 -8.66 -27.56
C ARG A 436 -17.03 -8.86 -29.07
N ILE A 437 -15.94 -8.53 -29.78
CA ILE A 437 -15.86 -8.59 -31.26
C ILE A 437 -16.02 -10.04 -31.71
N ASN A 438 -15.42 -10.98 -31.00
CA ASN A 438 -15.54 -12.42 -31.22
C ASN A 438 -15.02 -13.15 -29.93
N PRO A 439 -15.10 -14.50 -29.85
CA PRO A 439 -14.66 -15.25 -28.64
C PRO A 439 -13.20 -15.02 -28.24
N ARG A 440 -12.35 -14.45 -29.12
CA ARG A 440 -10.92 -14.19 -28.85
C ARG A 440 -10.57 -12.73 -28.70
N MET A 441 -11.48 -11.84 -29.00
CA MET A 441 -11.17 -10.40 -29.06
C MET A 441 -12.24 -9.58 -28.35
N SER A 442 -11.83 -8.75 -27.41
CA SER A 442 -12.71 -7.80 -26.75
C SER A 442 -12.08 -6.43 -26.61
N VAL A 443 -12.91 -5.41 -26.60
CA VAL A 443 -12.54 -4.01 -26.41
C VAL A 443 -13.43 -3.39 -25.34
N GLU A 444 -12.81 -2.73 -24.36
CA GLU A 444 -13.49 -1.83 -23.45
C GLU A 444 -13.05 -0.40 -23.76
N THR A 445 -14.00 0.48 -24.00
CA THR A 445 -13.76 1.91 -24.17
C THR A 445 -14.47 2.67 -23.07
N SER A 446 -13.74 3.49 -22.32
CA SER A 446 -14.31 4.31 -21.26
C SER A 446 -14.05 5.79 -21.52
N MET A 447 -15.07 6.61 -21.30
CA MET A 447 -15.02 8.06 -21.35
C MET A 447 -15.52 8.59 -20.01
N VAL A 448 -14.65 9.25 -19.27
CA VAL A 448 -15.00 9.92 -18.00
C VAL A 448 -14.65 11.39 -18.16
N TYR A 449 -15.56 12.27 -17.77
CA TYR A 449 -15.30 13.69 -17.69
C TYR A 449 -15.38 14.12 -16.22
N GLU A 450 -14.28 14.65 -15.70
CA GLU A 450 -14.17 15.12 -14.33
C GLU A 450 -14.32 16.63 -14.28
N PHE A 451 -15.18 17.10 -13.39
CA PHE A 451 -15.26 18.49 -12.95
C PHE A 451 -15.02 18.49 -11.46
N SER A 452 -14.03 19.25 -10.98
CA SER A 452 -13.78 19.38 -9.56
C SER A 452 -13.54 20.86 -9.19
N GLU A 453 -14.04 21.23 -8.02
CA GLU A 453 -13.79 22.48 -7.34
C GLU A 453 -13.10 22.17 -6.03
N ILE A 454 -11.95 22.82 -5.78
CA ILE A 454 -11.20 22.72 -4.52
C ILE A 454 -11.26 24.10 -3.86
N GLU A 455 -11.86 24.17 -2.69
CA GLU A 455 -11.91 25.33 -1.83
C GLU A 455 -10.99 25.15 -0.63
N GLN A 456 -10.22 26.17 -0.31
CA GLN A 456 -9.39 26.24 0.89
C GLN A 456 -9.83 27.44 1.71
N SER A 457 -10.00 27.26 3.02
CA SER A 457 -10.39 28.31 3.98
C SER A 457 -9.63 28.14 5.30
N GLY A 458 -9.73 29.12 6.20
CA GLY A 458 -8.99 29.17 7.45
C GLY A 458 -7.95 30.29 7.42
N ASP A 459 -6.69 29.99 7.70
CA ASP A 459 -5.60 30.98 7.69
C ASP A 459 -5.42 31.62 6.32
N PHE A 460 -5.86 30.90 5.29
CA PHE A 460 -5.84 31.37 3.91
C PHE A 460 -7.10 30.94 3.15
N ASN A 461 -7.59 31.79 2.25
CA ASN A 461 -8.74 31.47 1.39
C ASN A 461 -8.31 31.36 -0.07
N ASN A 462 -8.69 30.27 -0.73
CA ASN A 462 -8.44 30.02 -2.15
C ASN A 462 -9.54 29.13 -2.73
N SER A 463 -9.90 29.31 -3.99
CA SER A 463 -10.81 28.43 -4.73
C SER A 463 -10.24 28.17 -6.12
N ARG A 464 -10.35 26.93 -6.60
CA ARG A 464 -9.83 26.53 -7.90
C ARG A 464 -10.71 25.46 -8.54
N ASP A 465 -10.99 25.66 -9.82
CA ASP A 465 -11.73 24.74 -10.66
C ASP A 465 -10.80 23.94 -11.55
N PHE A 466 -11.12 22.66 -11.73
CA PHE A 466 -10.42 21.78 -12.65
C PHE A 466 -11.41 21.00 -13.51
N SER A 467 -11.02 20.70 -14.75
CA SER A 467 -11.77 19.81 -15.60
C SER A 467 -10.86 18.93 -16.44
N PHE A 468 -11.19 17.64 -16.50
CA PHE A 468 -10.37 16.66 -17.19
C PHE A 468 -11.23 15.65 -17.97
N PHE A 469 -10.89 15.46 -19.24
CA PHE A 469 -11.37 14.33 -20.00
C PHE A 469 -10.39 13.16 -19.82
N LYS A 470 -10.89 11.99 -19.33
CA LYS A 470 -10.13 10.79 -19.01
C LYS A 470 -10.56 9.62 -19.90
N PRO A 471 -10.07 9.53 -21.15
CA PRO A 471 -10.36 8.42 -22.04
C PRO A 471 -9.52 7.19 -21.69
N LYS A 472 -10.10 5.99 -21.95
CA LYS A 472 -9.44 4.71 -21.85
C LYS A 472 -9.86 3.81 -22.99
N ILE A 473 -8.93 3.05 -23.55
CA ILE A 473 -9.15 1.96 -24.49
C ILE A 473 -8.35 0.75 -23.99
N ASP A 474 -9.02 -0.36 -23.79
CA ASP A 474 -8.45 -1.63 -23.36
C ASP A 474 -8.81 -2.72 -24.37
N TYR A 475 -7.84 -3.16 -25.15
CA TYR A 475 -8.01 -4.21 -26.16
C TYR A 475 -7.36 -5.50 -25.69
N ARG A 476 -8.11 -6.61 -25.73
CA ARG A 476 -7.67 -7.96 -25.37
C ARG A 476 -7.77 -8.90 -26.54
N PHE A 477 -6.74 -9.73 -26.71
CA PHE A 477 -6.65 -10.70 -27.78
C PHE A 477 -6.10 -12.04 -27.28
N ASP A 478 -6.92 -13.08 -27.31
CA ASP A 478 -6.54 -14.45 -27.02
C ASP A 478 -5.98 -15.11 -28.30
N ILE A 479 -4.65 -15.06 -28.47
CA ILE A 479 -3.97 -15.72 -29.59
C ILE A 479 -4.27 -17.23 -29.56
N THR A 480 -4.19 -17.79 -28.36
CA THR A 480 -4.61 -19.16 -28.06
C THR A 480 -5.37 -19.14 -26.72
N PRO A 481 -6.07 -20.22 -26.32
CA PRO A 481 -6.71 -20.29 -25.00
C PRO A 481 -5.73 -20.08 -23.82
N ARG A 482 -4.42 -20.19 -24.08
CA ARG A 482 -3.36 -20.05 -23.07
C ARG A 482 -2.57 -18.76 -23.16
N LEU A 483 -2.55 -18.11 -24.32
CA LEU A 483 -1.77 -16.88 -24.56
C LEU A 483 -2.71 -15.73 -24.86
N GLN A 484 -2.76 -14.78 -23.93
CA GLN A 484 -3.50 -13.53 -24.05
C GLN A 484 -2.54 -12.34 -24.18
N LEU A 485 -2.85 -11.42 -25.08
CA LEU A 485 -2.24 -10.11 -25.20
C LEU A 485 -3.26 -9.04 -24.81
N ARG A 486 -2.79 -7.97 -24.16
CA ARG A 486 -3.61 -6.83 -23.78
C ARG A 486 -2.87 -5.54 -24.11
N PHE A 487 -3.59 -4.59 -24.69
CA PHE A 487 -3.12 -3.24 -25.01
C PHE A 487 -4.04 -2.25 -24.31
N LEU A 488 -3.48 -1.44 -23.41
CA LEU A 488 -4.21 -0.41 -22.70
C LEU A 488 -3.60 0.95 -22.98
N ILE A 489 -4.46 1.90 -23.37
CA ILE A 489 -4.11 3.32 -23.46
C ILE A 489 -5.14 4.07 -22.61
N GLU A 490 -4.67 4.84 -21.63
CA GLU A 490 -5.53 5.63 -20.77
C GLU A 490 -4.87 6.94 -20.35
N LYS A 491 -5.69 7.95 -20.12
CA LYS A 491 -5.26 9.17 -19.45
C LYS A 491 -5.68 9.09 -17.98
N PHE A 492 -4.70 9.08 -17.12
CA PHE A 492 -4.89 9.11 -15.66
C PHE A 492 -4.65 10.52 -15.13
N VAL A 493 -5.49 10.98 -14.20
CA VAL A 493 -5.34 12.25 -13.48
C VAL A 493 -5.14 11.92 -12.01
N ARG A 494 -4.03 12.37 -11.43
CA ARG A 494 -3.77 12.21 -10.01
C ARG A 494 -4.59 13.22 -9.21
N GLN A 495 -5.24 12.75 -8.20
CA GLN A 495 -5.87 13.63 -7.23
C GLN A 495 -4.82 14.23 -6.30
N LEU A 496 -4.95 15.52 -6.03
CA LEU A 496 -4.07 16.22 -5.11
C LEU A 496 -4.25 15.69 -3.67
N SER A 497 -3.16 15.50 -2.94
CA SER A 497 -3.28 15.22 -1.51
C SER A 497 -3.68 16.51 -0.78
N PHE A 498 -4.67 16.44 0.07
CA PHE A 498 -5.04 17.62 0.87
C PHE A 498 -3.95 18.01 1.86
N THR A 499 -3.11 17.04 2.29
CA THR A 499 -1.95 17.29 3.11
C THR A 499 -0.89 18.17 2.43
N ASP A 500 -0.88 18.23 1.08
CA ASP A 500 0.03 19.13 0.35
C ASP A 500 -0.39 20.62 0.42
N PHE A 501 -1.61 20.89 0.89
CA PHE A 501 -2.12 22.27 1.06
C PHE A 501 -1.95 22.82 2.48
N VAL A 502 -1.73 21.95 3.46
CA VAL A 502 -1.63 22.30 4.88
C VAL A 502 -0.18 22.24 5.35
N ALA A 503 0.13 22.92 6.45
CA ALA A 503 1.40 22.75 7.12
C ALA A 503 1.54 21.33 7.67
N SER A 504 2.71 20.76 7.53
CA SER A 504 3.03 19.46 8.13
C SER A 504 4.46 19.48 8.66
N THR A 505 4.78 18.55 9.56
CA THR A 505 6.15 18.32 10.00
C THR A 505 6.76 17.18 9.18
N ASP A 506 8.04 17.31 8.84
CA ASP A 506 8.78 16.16 8.33
C ASP A 506 9.10 15.24 9.50
N SER A 507 8.46 14.06 9.51
CA SER A 507 8.68 13.04 10.56
C SER A 507 9.97 12.23 10.34
N GLN A 508 10.66 12.46 9.23
CA GLN A 508 11.94 11.80 8.91
C GLN A 508 13.12 12.66 9.37
N ASP A 509 12.92 13.98 9.42
CA ASP A 509 13.85 14.88 10.06
C ASP A 509 13.56 14.93 11.56
N ASP A 510 14.56 14.63 12.34
CA ASP A 510 14.53 14.85 13.79
C ASP A 510 14.56 16.35 14.13
N ASP A 511 14.75 17.19 13.12
CA ASP A 511 14.67 18.65 13.19
C ASP A 511 13.21 19.15 13.23
N THR A 512 13.04 20.39 13.64
CA THR A 512 11.75 21.06 13.75
C THR A 512 11.21 21.56 12.40
N ASN A 513 11.70 21.01 11.28
CA ASN A 513 11.36 21.48 9.95
C ASN A 513 9.87 21.27 9.66
N THR A 514 9.16 22.36 9.47
CA THR A 514 7.79 22.37 8.98
C THR A 514 7.80 22.49 7.47
N LEU A 515 7.15 21.54 6.80
CA LEU A 515 6.93 21.62 5.37
C LEU A 515 5.82 22.64 5.08
N ALA A 516 6.11 23.61 4.22
CA ALA A 516 5.11 24.57 3.77
C ALA A 516 4.06 23.90 2.88
N GLY A 517 2.79 24.19 3.10
CA GLY A 517 1.72 23.84 2.17
C GLY A 517 1.81 24.67 0.89
N ASN A 518 1.52 24.07 -0.27
CA ASN A 518 1.50 24.78 -1.55
C ASN A 518 0.08 24.94 -2.10
N ARG A 519 -0.46 26.15 -1.97
CA ARG A 519 -1.80 26.53 -2.45
C ARG A 519 -1.98 26.53 -3.97
N ASN A 520 -0.88 26.53 -4.73
CA ASN A 520 -0.91 26.65 -6.20
C ASN A 520 -0.83 25.31 -6.93
N LEU A 521 -0.90 24.20 -6.21
CA LEU A 521 -0.84 22.87 -6.79
C LEU A 521 -1.91 22.63 -7.83
N ARG A 522 -1.55 21.96 -8.93
CA ARG A 522 -2.46 21.47 -9.95
C ARG A 522 -2.37 19.94 -10.01
N PRO A 523 -3.49 19.24 -10.27
CA PRO A 523 -3.44 17.81 -10.53
C PRO A 523 -2.47 17.50 -11.67
N ASP A 524 -1.50 16.63 -11.42
CA ASP A 524 -0.70 16.07 -12.50
C ASP A 524 -1.50 14.99 -13.22
N PHE A 525 -1.21 14.80 -14.50
CA PHE A 525 -1.82 13.71 -15.27
C PHE A 525 -0.78 13.06 -16.18
N TRP A 526 -1.05 11.79 -16.52
CA TRP A 526 -0.20 11.09 -17.48
C TRP A 526 -1.02 10.24 -18.45
N TRP A 527 -0.42 10.00 -19.59
CA TRP A 527 -0.84 8.97 -20.51
C TRP A 527 -0.10 7.68 -20.15
N ASN A 528 -0.85 6.63 -19.88
CA ASN A 528 -0.36 5.28 -19.66
C ASN A 528 -0.52 4.48 -20.96
N TYR A 529 0.59 3.99 -21.49
CA TYR A 529 0.66 3.07 -22.62
C TYR A 529 1.15 1.74 -22.09
N ASN A 530 0.29 0.73 -22.08
CA ASN A 530 0.58 -0.55 -21.43
C ASN A 530 0.42 -1.70 -22.43
N PHE A 531 1.37 -2.63 -22.41
CA PHE A 531 1.32 -3.90 -23.13
C PHE A 531 1.58 -5.04 -22.16
N LEU A 532 0.62 -5.95 -22.02
CA LEU A 532 0.68 -7.15 -21.21
C LEU A 532 0.59 -8.40 -22.08
N ALA A 533 1.48 -9.36 -21.86
CA ALA A 533 1.38 -10.72 -22.38
C ALA A 533 1.27 -11.69 -21.21
N GLU A 534 0.23 -12.53 -21.19
CA GLU A 534 0.02 -13.55 -20.17
C GLU A 534 -0.03 -14.94 -20.83
N TYR A 535 0.74 -15.88 -20.27
CA TYR A 535 0.76 -17.25 -20.71
C TYR A 535 0.41 -18.19 -19.54
N ARG A 536 -0.63 -19.01 -19.73
CA ARG A 536 -1.00 -20.09 -18.82
C ARG A 536 -0.35 -21.39 -19.24
N LEU A 537 0.32 -22.02 -18.29
CA LEU A 537 0.97 -23.30 -18.51
C LEU A 537 -0.07 -24.42 -18.69
N PRO A 538 0.29 -25.49 -19.41
CA PRO A 538 -0.58 -26.66 -19.59
C PRO A 538 -1.07 -27.21 -18.24
N ASN A 539 -2.31 -27.75 -18.23
CA ASN A 539 -2.95 -28.35 -17.05
C ASN A 539 -3.05 -27.40 -15.86
N ASP A 540 -3.12 -26.10 -16.14
CA ASP A 540 -3.22 -25.03 -15.15
C ASP A 540 -2.11 -25.07 -14.06
N THR A 541 -0.91 -25.55 -14.48
CA THR A 541 0.23 -25.67 -13.56
C THR A 541 0.89 -24.34 -13.22
N GLY A 542 0.48 -23.27 -13.89
CA GLY A 542 1.03 -21.94 -13.57
C GLY A 542 0.65 -20.86 -14.58
N VAL A 543 1.07 -19.64 -14.25
CA VAL A 543 0.92 -18.44 -15.07
C VAL A 543 2.23 -17.69 -15.12
N VAL A 544 2.60 -17.19 -16.30
CA VAL A 544 3.72 -16.28 -16.50
C VAL A 544 3.20 -15.05 -17.25
N SER A 545 3.51 -13.86 -16.77
CA SER A 545 3.12 -12.61 -17.41
C SER A 545 4.31 -11.66 -17.55
N ALA A 546 4.35 -10.97 -18.69
CA ALA A 546 5.30 -9.89 -18.95
C ALA A 546 4.51 -8.63 -19.28
N ASN A 547 4.78 -7.54 -18.56
CA ASN A 547 4.12 -6.27 -18.71
C ASN A 547 5.14 -5.16 -18.97
N ILE A 548 4.91 -4.36 -19.99
CA ILE A 548 5.73 -3.18 -20.29
C ILE A 548 4.79 -2.00 -20.36
N TYR A 549 5.10 -0.93 -19.62
CA TYR A 549 4.33 0.28 -19.74
C TYR A 549 5.19 1.54 -19.69
N LYS A 550 4.68 2.58 -20.34
CA LYS A 550 5.25 3.91 -20.37
C LYS A 550 4.24 4.92 -19.84
N HIS A 551 4.68 5.73 -18.89
CA HIS A 551 3.95 6.91 -18.44
C HIS A 551 4.59 8.17 -19.02
N ARG A 552 3.76 9.07 -19.56
CA ARG A 552 4.14 10.42 -19.94
C ARG A 552 3.37 11.40 -19.10
N HIS A 553 4.05 11.96 -18.11
CA HIS A 553 3.46 12.89 -17.15
C HIS A 553 3.48 14.31 -17.68
N LYS A 554 2.45 15.06 -17.26
CA LYS A 554 2.36 16.51 -17.36
C LYS A 554 2.10 17.10 -15.98
N ASP A 555 2.72 18.23 -15.70
CA ASP A 555 2.63 18.92 -14.40
C ASP A 555 3.02 18.01 -13.22
N TYR A 556 4.06 17.15 -13.42
CA TYR A 556 4.51 16.17 -12.44
C TYR A 556 4.82 16.81 -11.09
N LEU A 557 4.40 16.17 -9.99
CA LEU A 557 4.55 16.69 -8.64
C LEU A 557 5.86 16.18 -8.00
N GLN A 558 6.69 17.14 -7.57
CA GLN A 558 7.93 16.92 -6.82
C GLN A 558 8.16 18.11 -5.87
N ARG A 559 9.24 18.07 -5.08
CA ARG A 559 9.68 19.21 -4.28
C ARG A 559 10.11 20.36 -5.18
N ILE A 560 9.74 21.58 -4.81
CA ILE A 560 10.14 22.84 -5.43
C ILE A 560 10.60 23.82 -4.38
N ASP A 561 11.39 24.80 -4.78
CA ASP A 561 11.77 25.93 -3.95
C ASP A 561 10.58 26.90 -3.77
N VAL A 562 10.22 27.15 -2.51
CA VAL A 562 9.21 28.12 -2.10
C VAL A 562 9.79 29.15 -1.11
N SER A 563 11.11 29.28 -1.08
CA SER A 563 11.83 30.19 -0.21
C SER A 563 11.37 31.62 -0.40
N SER A 564 11.32 32.40 0.70
CA SER A 564 11.08 33.83 0.65
C SER A 564 12.35 34.58 0.32
N ALA A 565 12.25 35.79 -0.23
CA ALA A 565 13.40 36.63 -0.53
C ALA A 565 14.25 37.04 0.70
N GLU A 566 13.84 36.68 1.90
CA GLU A 566 14.48 37.02 3.19
C GLU A 566 15.44 35.93 3.71
N GLY A 567 15.79 34.92 2.90
CA GLY A 567 16.96 34.08 3.19
C GLY A 567 16.66 32.76 3.93
N GLU A 568 15.41 32.43 4.22
CA GLU A 568 15.05 31.12 4.78
C GLU A 568 14.76 30.13 3.65
N VAL A 569 15.54 29.05 3.55
CA VAL A 569 15.40 28.01 2.51
C VAL A 569 14.23 27.11 2.88
N LYS A 570 13.22 27.00 1.99
CA LYS A 570 12.02 26.18 2.19
C LYS A 570 11.62 25.45 0.93
N SER A 571 11.28 24.17 1.07
CA SER A 571 10.70 23.38 -0.01
C SER A 571 9.22 23.08 0.24
N ALA A 572 8.50 22.79 -0.84
CA ALA A 572 7.13 22.29 -0.81
C ALA A 572 6.86 21.41 -2.01
N THR A 573 5.81 20.58 -1.94
CA THR A 573 5.31 19.87 -3.12
C THR A 573 4.87 20.88 -4.19
N GLY A 574 5.30 20.70 -5.45
CA GLY A 574 4.97 21.59 -6.55
C GLY A 574 4.98 20.90 -7.92
N ASN A 575 4.46 21.59 -8.93
CA ASN A 575 4.43 21.10 -10.30
C ASN A 575 5.72 21.47 -11.03
N ILE A 576 6.49 20.47 -11.48
CA ILE A 576 7.81 20.66 -12.11
C ILE A 576 7.81 20.46 -13.64
N GLY A 577 6.63 20.22 -14.25
CA GLY A 577 6.49 20.08 -15.69
C GLY A 577 6.42 18.64 -16.19
N ASN A 578 7.00 18.37 -17.36
CA ASN A 578 6.90 17.06 -18.01
C ASN A 578 7.93 16.07 -17.45
N SER A 579 7.51 14.80 -17.36
CA SER A 579 8.41 13.70 -17.00
C SER A 579 7.98 12.40 -17.67
N GLU A 580 8.89 11.44 -17.72
CA GLU A 580 8.62 10.13 -18.32
C GLU A 580 9.07 9.01 -17.38
N MET A 581 8.36 7.88 -17.44
CA MET A 581 8.71 6.65 -16.72
C MET A 581 8.44 5.43 -17.60
N TRP A 582 9.37 4.47 -17.54
CA TRP A 582 9.22 3.15 -18.13
C TRP A 582 9.27 2.08 -17.04
N VAL A 583 8.44 1.07 -17.20
CA VAL A 583 8.42 -0.09 -16.30
C VAL A 583 8.33 -1.37 -17.10
N PHE A 584 9.11 -2.36 -16.69
CA PHE A 584 9.00 -3.73 -17.12
C PHE A 584 8.75 -4.62 -15.90
N ASP A 585 7.64 -5.35 -15.91
CA ASP A 585 7.28 -6.35 -14.90
C ASP A 585 7.25 -7.74 -15.52
N LEU A 586 8.04 -8.66 -14.97
CA LEU A 586 7.95 -10.09 -15.25
C LEU A 586 7.46 -10.81 -13.98
N LYS A 587 6.38 -11.56 -14.09
CA LYS A 587 5.82 -12.32 -12.96
C LYS A 587 5.57 -13.76 -13.37
N GLY A 588 5.81 -14.66 -12.45
CA GLY A 588 5.54 -16.08 -12.64
C GLY A 588 5.08 -16.76 -11.36
N SER A 589 4.15 -17.69 -11.50
CA SER A 589 3.65 -18.55 -10.43
C SER A 589 3.48 -19.94 -11.03
N VAL A 590 4.33 -20.90 -10.64
CA VAL A 590 4.45 -22.19 -11.31
C VAL A 590 4.52 -23.33 -10.32
N ARG A 591 3.61 -24.31 -10.44
CA ARG A 591 3.71 -25.63 -9.78
C ARG A 591 4.71 -26.50 -10.53
N LEU A 592 5.60 -27.14 -9.78
CA LEU A 592 6.69 -27.95 -10.35
C LEU A 592 6.25 -29.36 -10.78
N SER A 593 5.02 -29.50 -11.27
CA SER A 593 4.47 -30.79 -11.74
C SER A 593 5.32 -31.44 -12.85
N MET A 594 5.99 -30.63 -13.69
CA MET A 594 6.91 -31.11 -14.73
C MET A 594 8.15 -31.83 -14.15
N PHE A 595 8.46 -31.60 -12.87
CA PHE A 595 9.54 -32.27 -12.14
C PHE A 595 9.03 -33.33 -11.16
N ASN A 596 7.77 -33.79 -11.31
CA ASN A 596 7.07 -34.71 -10.38
C ASN A 596 6.92 -34.13 -8.96
N LEU A 597 6.83 -32.82 -8.84
CA LEU A 597 6.62 -32.09 -7.58
C LEU A 597 5.35 -31.20 -7.68
N PRO A 598 4.14 -31.79 -7.84
CA PRO A 598 2.91 -31.05 -8.07
C PRO A 598 2.52 -30.15 -6.89
N ASN A 599 2.97 -30.48 -5.69
CA ASN A 599 2.67 -29.76 -4.46
C ASN A 599 3.70 -28.67 -4.13
N VAL A 600 4.69 -28.49 -4.98
CA VAL A 600 5.67 -27.40 -4.85
C VAL A 600 5.28 -26.26 -5.79
N LEU A 601 5.15 -25.08 -5.23
CA LEU A 601 4.85 -23.85 -5.95
C LEU A 601 6.03 -22.88 -5.82
N VAL A 602 6.48 -22.37 -6.95
CA VAL A 602 7.49 -21.32 -7.02
C VAL A 602 6.85 -20.08 -7.61
N THR A 603 7.05 -18.96 -6.95
CA THR A 603 6.66 -17.63 -7.43
C THR A 603 7.87 -16.76 -7.63
N GLY A 604 7.83 -15.92 -8.64
CA GLY A 604 8.90 -14.95 -8.88
C GLY A 604 8.35 -13.70 -9.53
N SER A 605 8.91 -12.56 -9.19
CA SER A 605 8.69 -11.32 -9.92
C SER A 605 9.96 -10.50 -10.02
N VAL A 606 10.14 -9.88 -11.18
CA VAL A 606 11.18 -8.90 -11.44
C VAL A 606 10.51 -7.65 -11.95
N ASN A 607 10.70 -6.55 -11.25
CA ASN A 607 10.30 -5.22 -11.69
C ASN A 607 11.56 -4.43 -12.05
N LEU A 608 11.57 -3.80 -13.21
CA LEU A 608 12.62 -2.88 -13.65
C LEU A 608 11.98 -1.54 -13.97
N THR A 609 12.55 -0.46 -13.46
CA THR A 609 12.02 0.89 -13.67
C THR A 609 13.12 1.84 -14.14
N ASP A 610 12.74 2.72 -15.05
CA ASP A 610 13.53 3.87 -15.42
C ASP A 610 12.66 5.11 -15.54
N SER A 611 13.18 6.29 -15.16
CA SER A 611 12.43 7.53 -15.15
C SER A 611 13.34 8.72 -15.38
N GLU A 612 12.74 9.79 -15.89
CA GLU A 612 13.46 11.01 -16.25
C GLU A 612 12.62 12.24 -15.89
N VAL A 613 13.25 13.15 -15.15
CA VAL A 613 12.66 14.43 -14.75
C VAL A 613 13.75 15.50 -14.69
N ALA A 614 13.39 16.75 -15.01
CA ALA A 614 14.27 17.90 -14.76
C ALA A 614 14.21 18.26 -13.29
N ASP A 615 15.36 18.28 -12.62
CA ASP A 615 15.47 18.70 -11.22
C ASP A 615 15.25 20.21 -11.09
N PRO A 616 14.31 20.67 -10.22
CA PRO A 616 14.02 22.09 -10.10
C PRO A 616 15.10 22.88 -9.35
N PHE A 617 15.93 22.23 -8.53
CA PHE A 617 16.96 22.87 -7.72
C PHE A 617 18.29 23.02 -8.48
N LEU A 618 18.70 21.98 -9.19
CA LEU A 618 20.01 21.90 -9.87
C LEU A 618 19.91 22.07 -11.39
N GLY A 619 18.71 21.98 -11.98
CA GLY A 619 18.51 22.04 -13.44
C GLY A 619 19.07 20.82 -14.21
N ILE A 620 19.44 19.76 -13.52
CA ILE A 620 19.94 18.53 -14.12
C ILE A 620 18.79 17.56 -14.43
N THR A 621 19.04 16.61 -15.33
CA THR A 621 18.11 15.49 -15.54
C THR A 621 18.44 14.37 -14.56
N ARG A 622 17.43 13.88 -13.84
CA ARG A 622 17.55 12.80 -12.87
C ARG A 622 16.36 11.86 -12.87
N ARG A 623 16.45 10.80 -12.08
CA ARG A 623 15.33 9.91 -11.81
C ARG A 623 14.33 10.54 -10.82
N PHE A 624 13.12 9.97 -10.76
CA PHE A 624 12.11 10.36 -9.76
C PHE A 624 12.62 10.11 -8.35
N ASN A 625 12.20 10.96 -7.42
CA ASN A 625 12.42 10.74 -5.99
C ASN A 625 11.82 9.39 -5.55
N ASN A 626 12.52 8.69 -4.67
CA ASN A 626 12.09 7.43 -4.05
C ASN A 626 11.74 6.32 -5.07
N LEU A 627 12.26 6.39 -6.29
CA LEU A 627 12.07 5.38 -7.32
C LEU A 627 13.38 4.59 -7.56
N GLY A 628 13.43 3.36 -7.05
CA GLY A 628 14.53 2.42 -7.30
C GLY A 628 14.58 1.96 -8.76
N ARG A 629 15.68 1.32 -9.17
CA ARG A 629 15.82 0.73 -10.52
C ARG A 629 15.04 -0.56 -10.69
N GLY A 630 14.59 -1.13 -9.61
CA GLY A 630 13.73 -2.29 -9.65
C GLY A 630 13.73 -3.11 -8.36
N SER A 631 13.05 -4.23 -8.41
CA SER A 631 13.00 -5.20 -7.32
C SER A 631 12.89 -6.62 -7.86
N ILE A 632 13.36 -7.56 -7.05
CA ILE A 632 13.17 -8.99 -7.27
C ILE A 632 12.47 -9.58 -6.04
N ASN A 633 11.43 -10.38 -6.28
CA ASN A 633 10.77 -11.14 -5.24
C ASN A 633 10.75 -12.59 -5.67
N LEU A 634 11.09 -13.49 -4.75
CA LEU A 634 11.06 -14.93 -4.96
C LEU A 634 10.26 -15.57 -3.81
N GLY A 635 9.48 -16.58 -4.13
CA GLY A 635 8.70 -17.32 -3.16
C GLY A 635 8.74 -18.81 -3.46
N PHE A 636 8.76 -19.58 -2.40
CA PHE A 636 8.69 -21.03 -2.44
C PHE A 636 7.62 -21.47 -1.43
N ARG A 637 6.74 -22.39 -1.84
CA ARG A 637 5.77 -23.05 -0.98
C ARG A 637 5.73 -24.53 -1.30
N HIS A 638 5.69 -25.38 -0.26
CA HIS A 638 5.47 -26.80 -0.39
C HIS A 638 4.26 -27.21 0.46
N ASP A 639 3.26 -27.74 -0.19
CA ASP A 639 2.08 -28.35 0.43
C ASP A 639 2.32 -29.83 0.66
N ILE A 640 2.02 -30.36 1.84
CA ILE A 640 2.13 -31.77 2.21
C ILE A 640 0.74 -32.27 2.64
N PRO A 641 -0.16 -32.64 1.68
CA PRO A 641 -1.55 -32.97 1.96
C PRO A 641 -1.71 -34.08 2.98
N ARG A 642 -0.86 -35.12 2.92
CA ARG A 642 -0.88 -36.25 3.86
C ARG A 642 -0.77 -35.84 5.33
N TRP A 643 -0.07 -34.73 5.60
CA TRP A 643 0.14 -34.20 6.94
C TRP A 643 -0.74 -32.97 7.21
N ARG A 644 -1.57 -32.59 6.26
CA ARG A 644 -2.36 -31.33 6.31
C ARG A 644 -1.46 -30.16 6.70
N MET A 645 -0.27 -30.08 6.13
CA MET A 645 0.79 -29.13 6.45
C MET A 645 1.30 -28.44 5.21
N ASN A 646 1.68 -27.19 5.32
CA ASN A 646 2.42 -26.49 4.30
C ASN A 646 3.46 -25.54 4.93
N TYR A 647 4.51 -25.25 4.19
CA TYR A 647 5.54 -24.31 4.59
C TYR A 647 6.09 -23.56 3.39
N GLY A 648 6.68 -22.41 3.64
CA GLY A 648 7.25 -21.60 2.58
C GLY A 648 8.24 -20.58 3.09
N VAL A 649 9.02 -20.07 2.12
CA VAL A 649 9.99 -18.99 2.31
C VAL A 649 9.79 -17.99 1.17
N SER A 650 9.88 -16.71 1.48
CA SER A 650 9.92 -15.64 0.49
C SER A 650 11.11 -14.74 0.72
N MET A 651 11.64 -14.21 -0.39
CA MET A 651 12.74 -13.25 -0.40
C MET A 651 12.33 -12.04 -1.23
N ARG A 652 12.69 -10.86 -0.74
CA ARG A 652 12.58 -9.60 -1.47
C ARG A 652 13.92 -8.88 -1.46
N ASN A 653 14.29 -8.32 -2.60
CA ASN A 653 15.48 -7.47 -2.73
C ASN A 653 15.22 -6.32 -3.70
N ARG A 654 15.92 -5.21 -3.50
CA ARG A 654 15.99 -4.11 -4.48
C ARG A 654 17.05 -4.44 -5.52
N ILE A 655 16.80 -4.06 -6.78
CA ILE A 655 17.81 -4.09 -7.84
C ILE A 655 18.54 -2.74 -7.81
N ASP A 656 19.88 -2.79 -7.83
CA ASP A 656 20.75 -1.62 -7.74
C ASP A 656 20.70 -0.86 -6.39
N GLY A 657 20.11 -1.48 -5.40
CA GLY A 657 20.33 -1.27 -3.97
C GLY A 657 19.80 0.03 -3.34
N ALA A 658 19.63 1.13 -4.09
CA ALA A 658 19.34 2.43 -3.49
C ALA A 658 18.21 3.19 -4.17
N THR A 659 17.48 3.98 -3.37
CA THR A 659 16.55 5.01 -3.84
C THR A 659 17.06 6.38 -3.39
N LYS A 660 16.85 7.41 -4.20
CA LYS A 660 17.29 8.77 -3.86
C LYS A 660 16.10 9.69 -3.67
N LEU A 661 16.19 10.55 -2.66
CA LEU A 661 15.34 11.71 -2.44
C LEU A 661 16.21 12.95 -2.61
N TRP A 662 15.71 13.94 -3.36
CA TRP A 662 16.36 15.22 -3.57
C TRP A 662 15.45 16.31 -2.99
N ASP A 663 15.99 17.12 -2.10
CA ASP A 663 15.32 18.30 -1.59
C ASP A 663 16.20 19.56 -1.78
N ILE A 664 15.74 20.67 -1.29
CA ILE A 664 16.35 22.00 -1.51
C ILE A 664 17.72 22.14 -0.86
N ASP A 665 17.96 21.44 0.23
CA ASP A 665 19.17 21.50 1.08
C ASP A 665 19.79 20.14 1.38
N ASP A 666 19.22 19.04 0.81
CA ASP A 666 19.79 17.71 1.02
C ASP A 666 19.59 16.72 -0.14
N ILE A 667 20.34 15.62 -0.06
CA ILE A 667 20.19 14.43 -0.89
C ILE A 667 20.25 13.22 0.03
N GLU A 668 19.18 12.44 0.06
CA GLU A 668 19.14 11.17 0.76
C GLU A 668 19.29 9.98 -0.20
N GLU A 669 19.94 8.93 0.24
CA GLU A 669 20.09 7.67 -0.48
C GLU A 669 19.77 6.48 0.43
N ASP A 670 18.58 5.87 0.26
CA ASP A 670 18.14 4.73 1.05
C ASP A 670 18.67 3.41 0.50
N HIS A 671 19.27 2.61 1.36
CA HIS A 671 19.80 1.28 1.08
C HIS A 671 19.03 0.21 1.87
N GLY A 672 19.12 -1.03 1.43
CA GLY A 672 18.59 -2.17 2.17
C GLY A 672 19.07 -3.47 1.56
N ASP A 673 19.26 -4.46 2.40
CA ASP A 673 19.70 -5.80 2.03
C ASP A 673 18.50 -6.73 1.73
N PRO A 674 18.72 -7.90 1.11
CA PRO A 674 17.67 -8.88 0.90
C PRO A 674 17.05 -9.34 2.21
N TYR A 675 15.74 -9.34 2.25
CA TYR A 675 15.02 -9.71 3.44
C TYR A 675 14.15 -10.95 3.22
N PHE A 676 14.12 -11.84 4.22
CA PHE A 676 13.50 -13.14 4.13
C PHE A 676 12.39 -13.31 5.15
N ASN A 677 11.28 -13.91 4.70
CA ASN A 677 10.19 -14.36 5.56
C ASN A 677 9.95 -15.84 5.36
N GLY A 678 9.51 -16.51 6.42
CA GLY A 678 9.13 -17.91 6.38
C GLY A 678 7.82 -18.15 7.10
N PHE A 679 7.15 -19.26 6.77
CA PHE A 679 5.99 -19.72 7.50
C PHE A 679 5.91 -21.24 7.54
N LEU A 680 5.24 -21.74 8.56
CA LEU A 680 4.83 -23.13 8.72
C LEU A 680 3.37 -23.14 9.17
N GLU A 681 2.53 -23.91 8.49
CA GLU A 681 1.10 -24.03 8.78
C GLU A 681 0.70 -25.50 8.81
N PHE A 682 -0.11 -25.88 9.76
CA PHE A 682 -0.69 -27.23 9.80
C PHE A 682 -2.10 -27.19 10.42
N ILE A 683 -2.96 -28.12 9.97
CA ILE A 683 -4.34 -28.27 10.41
C ILE A 683 -4.42 -29.49 11.34
N ALA A 684 -4.89 -29.25 12.56
CA ALA A 684 -5.11 -30.28 13.58
C ALA A 684 -6.58 -30.29 14.03
N PHE A 685 -7.02 -31.35 14.68
CA PHE A 685 -8.37 -31.47 15.26
C PHE A 685 -9.49 -31.15 14.26
N ASP A 686 -9.31 -31.64 13.01
CA ASP A 686 -10.13 -31.49 11.82
C ASP A 686 -10.21 -30.07 11.26
N ASP A 687 -10.39 -29.00 12.05
CA ASP A 687 -10.66 -27.65 11.54
C ASP A 687 -9.84 -26.54 12.24
N VAL A 688 -8.86 -26.92 13.09
CA VAL A 688 -8.02 -25.92 13.77
C VAL A 688 -6.70 -25.77 13.03
N THR A 689 -6.46 -24.59 12.49
CA THR A 689 -5.22 -24.22 11.80
C THR A 689 -4.25 -23.55 12.77
N PHE A 690 -3.04 -24.08 12.85
CA PHE A 690 -1.90 -23.48 13.52
C PHE A 690 -0.94 -22.95 12.48
N ARG A 691 -0.60 -21.68 12.58
CA ARG A 691 0.33 -21.02 11.68
C ARG A 691 1.42 -20.29 12.45
N PHE A 692 2.67 -20.58 12.09
CA PHE A 692 3.86 -19.88 12.56
C PHE A 692 4.40 -19.05 11.41
N ASP A 693 4.61 -17.76 11.63
CA ASP A 693 5.27 -16.86 10.69
C ASP A 693 6.55 -16.33 11.32
N ALA A 694 7.64 -16.28 10.55
CA ALA A 694 8.87 -15.58 10.89
C ALA A 694 9.09 -14.47 9.87
N ARG A 695 9.12 -13.23 10.34
CA ARG A 695 9.33 -12.03 9.51
C ARG A 695 10.72 -11.48 9.76
N ASP A 696 11.34 -11.02 8.70
CA ASP A 696 12.72 -10.52 8.70
C ASP A 696 13.70 -11.48 9.40
N MET A 697 13.76 -12.72 8.88
CA MET A 697 14.60 -13.81 9.43
C MET A 697 16.09 -13.48 9.42
N THR A 698 16.49 -12.50 8.64
CA THR A 698 17.88 -12.04 8.46
C THR A 698 18.21 -10.83 9.31
N ASN A 699 17.22 -10.25 9.99
CA ASN A 699 17.35 -9.03 10.78
C ASN A 699 18.13 -7.95 10.00
N VAL A 700 17.54 -7.52 8.91
CA VAL A 700 18.19 -6.62 7.94
C VAL A 700 18.14 -5.18 8.42
N ASP A 701 19.27 -4.50 8.35
CA ASP A 701 19.31 -3.06 8.54
C ASP A 701 18.83 -2.34 7.29
N THR A 702 18.04 -1.29 7.50
CA THR A 702 17.72 -0.29 6.47
C THR A 702 18.58 0.93 6.73
N CYS A 703 19.44 1.27 5.79
CA CYS A 703 20.39 2.37 5.94
C CYS A 703 20.03 3.54 5.01
N ARG A 704 20.38 4.75 5.46
CA ARG A 704 20.25 6.01 4.71
C ARG A 704 21.57 6.75 4.77
N ASP A 705 22.08 7.16 3.61
CA ASP A 705 23.16 8.12 3.51
C ASP A 705 22.54 9.48 3.14
N ARG A 706 22.81 10.54 3.90
CA ARG A 706 22.28 11.87 3.67
C ARG A 706 23.41 12.87 3.56
N SER A 707 23.41 13.66 2.47
CA SER A 707 24.31 14.81 2.30
C SER A 707 23.52 16.08 2.53
N ARG A 708 23.83 16.84 3.59
CA ARG A 708 23.21 18.13 3.91
C ARG A 708 24.06 19.26 3.40
N TYR A 709 23.42 20.35 3.00
CA TYR A 709 24.05 21.55 2.45
C TYR A 709 23.65 22.77 3.25
N VAL A 710 24.57 23.71 3.45
CA VAL A 710 24.28 25.00 4.04
C VAL A 710 23.49 25.84 3.05
N GLY A 711 22.20 26.04 3.34
CA GLY A 711 21.32 26.79 2.46
C GLY A 711 20.92 25.99 1.21
N HIS A 712 20.80 26.65 0.06
CA HIS A 712 20.32 26.02 -1.16
C HIS A 712 21.37 25.07 -1.76
N ILE A 713 20.97 23.84 -2.12
CA ILE A 713 21.86 22.81 -2.68
C ILE A 713 22.65 23.25 -3.93
N ALA A 714 22.12 24.23 -4.70
CA ALA A 714 22.82 24.78 -5.85
C ALA A 714 24.10 25.56 -5.48
N ASP A 715 24.22 26.03 -4.25
CA ASP A 715 25.40 26.71 -3.75
C ASP A 715 26.54 25.73 -3.48
N ASN A 716 26.21 24.43 -3.39
CA ASN A 716 27.15 23.32 -3.22
C ASN A 716 28.09 23.48 -2.01
N VAL A 717 27.58 24.05 -0.92
CA VAL A 717 28.31 24.19 0.35
C VAL A 717 27.88 23.02 1.23
N LEU A 718 28.65 21.93 1.22
CA LEU A 718 28.36 20.77 2.05
C LEU A 718 28.45 21.15 3.53
N GLU A 719 27.46 20.77 4.32
CA GLU A 719 27.43 20.94 5.77
C GLU A 719 27.96 19.70 6.47
N GLU A 720 27.38 18.55 6.16
CA GLU A 720 27.75 17.24 6.72
C GLU A 720 27.28 16.08 5.85
N ILE A 721 27.76 14.89 6.15
CA ILE A 721 27.25 13.63 5.60
C ILE A 721 26.89 12.72 6.77
N GLU A 722 25.64 12.27 6.78
CA GLU A 722 25.06 11.37 7.78
C GLU A 722 24.99 9.94 7.21
N TYR A 723 25.38 8.95 8.03
CA TYR A 723 25.28 7.52 7.74
C TYR A 723 24.40 6.86 8.80
N MET A 724 23.12 6.73 8.52
CA MET A 724 22.14 6.16 9.44
C MET A 724 21.85 4.72 9.05
N CYS A 725 21.78 3.81 10.03
CA CYS A 725 21.21 2.47 9.87
C CYS A 725 20.20 2.19 10.97
N ALA A 726 19.11 1.52 10.60
CA ALA A 726 18.02 1.17 11.49
C ALA A 726 17.64 -0.30 11.36
N SER A 727 17.47 -0.99 12.49
CA SER A 727 16.92 -2.34 12.56
C SER A 727 15.58 -2.36 13.30
N MET A 728 14.71 -3.32 12.92
CA MET A 728 13.42 -3.55 13.59
C MET A 728 13.35 -4.94 14.24
N GLY A 729 14.38 -5.76 14.05
CA GLY A 729 14.45 -7.11 14.59
C GLY A 729 13.54 -8.13 13.90
N THR A 730 13.83 -9.40 14.17
CA THR A 730 13.00 -10.52 13.72
C THR A 730 11.72 -10.61 14.55
N THR A 731 10.59 -10.81 13.90
CA THR A 731 9.31 -11.07 14.57
C THR A 731 8.85 -12.49 14.28
N VAL A 732 8.43 -13.21 15.34
CA VAL A 732 7.82 -14.54 15.23
C VAL A 732 6.37 -14.45 15.66
N SER A 733 5.45 -14.97 14.86
CA SER A 733 4.02 -14.96 15.14
C SER A 733 3.46 -16.36 15.23
N LEU A 734 2.58 -16.59 16.19
CA LEU A 734 1.72 -17.78 16.27
C LEU A 734 0.28 -17.34 16.02
N ARG A 735 -0.43 -18.04 15.16
CA ARG A 735 -1.88 -17.91 14.95
C ARG A 735 -2.56 -19.24 15.10
N VAL A 736 -3.70 -19.19 15.74
CA VAL A 736 -4.60 -20.35 15.87
C VAL A 736 -5.98 -19.89 15.40
N SER A 737 -6.50 -20.52 14.36
CA SER A 737 -7.80 -20.19 13.80
C SER A 737 -8.63 -21.45 13.55
N GLY A 738 -9.94 -21.30 13.53
CA GLY A 738 -10.87 -22.38 13.27
C GLY A 738 -12.30 -21.88 13.08
N THR A 739 -13.17 -22.83 12.72
CA THR A 739 -14.60 -22.60 12.46
C THR A 739 -15.46 -23.50 13.35
N PHE A 740 -16.59 -22.97 13.83
CA PHE A 740 -17.64 -23.71 14.55
C PHE A 740 -18.97 -23.63 13.81
#